data_56136ac0178a21f49c01d351a9b2d584
#
_entry.id   56136ac0178a21f49c01d351a9b2d584
#
_cell.length_a   1.000
_cell.length_b   1.000
_cell.length_c   1.000
_cell.angle_alpha   90.00
_cell.angle_beta   90.00
_cell.angle_gamma   90.00
#
_symmetry.space_group_name_H-M   'P 1'
#
loop_
_entity.id
_entity.type
_entity.pdbx_description
1 polymer ?
#
loop_
_entity_poly.entity_id
_entity_poly.type
_entity_poly.pdbx_seq_one_letter_code
_entity_poly.pdbx_strand_id
1 'polypeptide(L)'
;MLAMAAGEAGAQVRLPAGRGVLELEAKQQHKEGDVFLADGDVEIRYKNMRLRADHVEYNTRTDVAIARGKVQFDHETQHLEADQASFNVRTGRGTFERVRGTVRIERHGNSAVLVSPNPLYFEAQEVERLDERRYKIRDAWVTVCVPDRPKWKFYAAHATLTLDRSVALVSANFRLFGVPLIYLPYATAPAGRKLRQSGFLIPAVATNSRKGLVLGDSYYWAPADWMDLTLGAQLLSRRGWSQHVSFRSRPWEDMHLTANYFGVVDRGLRGPNGVRVPEGGHQAHVEFDALLPQGWRAVANLNQLSSLTFRLAFADTFRDAVASEAGSAAFVTNNFRGFSLNFAMLTSRDFLSLPVGKVPATDLVLRSAPGVRFSSVEQAPWRRWPIYFGFHVFADAVHRSESCNAGRPSCIGPGGTLLSQQRFETPTAVQRTEIAPQVTIPLRWGPWLGVTPTFMLRTTRYGSQLLAGTVVGDSLRRTTAEATVDIRPPSLARVWERPTSKWKHTIEPEVVYHFVNGVHRFERFIRFDENETLTNTNEVEYGITQRLYRRTGDDQADELISWRVAQKYYFDPTFGGALVRGQRNVFQAMDSITGYAFADTPRRYSPLVSDVRITPGGRYDAEFRLEYDPARSKVTTVDTLLKMRPYRELSVTLAQFSLRSNAVLQPQSNQVRVVVGYGEMNRRGWNAALGFSYDLRQGFLQKDRKSVV
;
A
#
# COMPACT_ATOMS: atom_id res chain seq x y z
N MET A 1 85.04 -18.84 -21.37
CA MET A 1 83.80 -18.95 -22.21
C MET A 1 82.68 -18.46 -21.37
N LEU A 2 82.33 -17.20 -21.45
CA LEU A 2 81.15 -16.61 -20.84
C LEU A 2 80.01 -16.68 -21.87
N ALA A 3 78.96 -17.46 -21.61
CA ALA A 3 77.75 -17.42 -22.38
C ALA A 3 76.91 -16.26 -21.83
N MET A 4 76.80 -15.18 -22.58
CA MET A 4 75.77 -14.16 -22.35
C MET A 4 74.39 -14.71 -22.73
N ALA A 5 73.54 -14.79 -21.73
CA ALA A 5 72.11 -14.98 -21.99
C ALA A 5 71.56 -13.62 -22.49
N ALA A 6 71.20 -13.58 -23.78
CA ALA A 6 70.45 -12.45 -24.34
C ALA A 6 69.01 -12.52 -23.81
N GLY A 7 68.66 -11.63 -22.90
CA GLY A 7 67.28 -11.41 -22.52
C GLY A 7 66.53 -10.81 -23.71
N GLU A 8 65.40 -11.43 -24.09
CA GLU A 8 64.45 -10.90 -25.07
C GLU A 8 63.84 -9.61 -24.54
N ALA A 9 64.42 -8.46 -24.81
CA ALA A 9 63.83 -7.17 -24.59
C ALA A 9 62.80 -6.91 -25.70
N GLY A 10 61.51 -6.97 -25.37
CA GLY A 10 60.46 -6.61 -26.31
C GLY A 10 60.71 -5.19 -26.86
N ALA A 11 60.60 -5.01 -28.15
CA ALA A 11 60.74 -3.71 -28.78
C ALA A 11 59.51 -2.85 -28.48
N GLN A 12 59.72 -1.67 -27.87
CA GLN A 12 58.65 -0.71 -27.60
C GLN A 12 58.73 0.45 -28.57
N VAL A 13 57.64 0.72 -29.31
CA VAL A 13 57.54 1.86 -30.22
C VAL A 13 56.42 2.81 -29.79
N ARG A 14 56.69 4.11 -29.81
CA ARG A 14 55.72 5.17 -29.55
C ARG A 14 55.35 5.86 -30.85
N LEU A 15 54.06 5.75 -31.20
CA LEU A 15 53.54 6.33 -32.44
C LEU A 15 52.55 7.47 -32.12
N PRO A 16 52.67 8.62 -32.82
CA PRO A 16 51.65 9.64 -32.70
C PRO A 16 50.30 9.14 -33.29
N ALA A 17 49.23 9.13 -32.49
CA ALA A 17 47.93 8.71 -32.94
C ALA A 17 46.86 9.73 -32.48
N GLY A 18 46.30 10.46 -33.39
CA GLY A 18 45.24 11.46 -33.11
C GLY A 18 45.71 12.52 -32.10
N ARG A 19 45.06 12.59 -30.91
CA ARG A 19 45.41 13.52 -29.80
C ARG A 19 46.22 12.85 -28.67
N GLY A 20 46.90 11.75 -28.94
CA GLY A 20 47.65 10.99 -27.94
C GLY A 20 48.81 10.24 -28.52
N VAL A 21 49.52 9.49 -27.68
CA VAL A 21 50.59 8.59 -28.06
C VAL A 21 50.07 7.16 -27.94
N LEU A 22 50.24 6.37 -28.99
CA LEU A 22 49.98 4.94 -28.99
C LEU A 22 51.33 4.26 -28.64
N GLU A 23 51.30 3.44 -27.61
CA GLU A 23 52.44 2.60 -27.22
C GLU A 23 52.18 1.19 -27.75
N LEU A 24 53.11 0.68 -28.57
CA LEU A 24 53.06 -0.65 -29.13
C LEU A 24 54.28 -1.42 -28.65
N GLU A 25 54.05 -2.57 -28.06
CA GLU A 25 55.04 -3.51 -27.54
C GLU A 25 54.82 -4.87 -28.15
N ALA A 26 55.88 -5.52 -28.72
CA ALA A 26 55.81 -6.83 -29.30
C ALA A 26 57.18 -7.49 -29.35
N LYS A 27 57.23 -8.83 -29.52
CA LYS A 27 58.47 -9.58 -29.67
C LYS A 27 59.19 -9.26 -30.99
N GLN A 28 58.46 -9.10 -32.07
CA GLN A 28 58.98 -8.71 -33.37
C GLN A 28 58.15 -7.58 -33.95
N GLN A 29 58.82 -6.59 -34.52
CA GLN A 29 58.20 -5.44 -35.15
C GLN A 29 58.87 -5.13 -36.47
N HIS A 30 58.06 -4.89 -37.50
CA HIS A 30 58.52 -4.54 -38.84
C HIS A 30 57.66 -3.40 -39.40
N LYS A 31 58.29 -2.51 -40.18
CA LYS A 31 57.56 -1.42 -40.83
C LYS A 31 57.66 -1.52 -42.31
N GLU A 32 56.50 -1.63 -42.98
CA GLU A 32 56.40 -1.62 -44.44
C GLU A 32 55.60 -0.40 -44.92
N GLY A 33 56.27 0.61 -45.43
CA GLY A 33 55.65 1.89 -45.81
C GLY A 33 54.93 2.58 -44.64
N ASP A 34 53.59 2.71 -44.74
CA ASP A 34 52.75 3.30 -43.72
C ASP A 34 52.20 2.30 -42.69
N VAL A 35 52.53 1.01 -42.84
CA VAL A 35 52.02 -0.07 -41.99
C VAL A 35 53.11 -0.56 -41.04
N PHE A 36 52.77 -0.63 -39.74
CA PHE A 36 53.53 -1.32 -38.72
C PHE A 36 52.94 -2.70 -38.51
N LEU A 37 53.78 -3.71 -38.67
CA LEU A 37 53.48 -5.13 -38.42
C LEU A 37 54.14 -5.50 -37.09
N ALA A 38 53.37 -6.10 -36.19
CA ALA A 38 53.82 -6.54 -34.88
C ALA A 38 53.39 -8.00 -34.65
N ASP A 39 54.33 -8.83 -34.24
CA ASP A 39 54.13 -10.26 -34.03
C ASP A 39 54.65 -10.69 -32.65
N GLY A 40 53.87 -11.58 -32.00
CA GLY A 40 54.19 -12.24 -30.75
C GLY A 40 53.91 -11.35 -29.53
N ASP A 41 52.90 -11.75 -28.76
CA ASP A 41 52.46 -11.07 -27.52
C ASP A 41 52.34 -9.54 -27.68
N VAL A 42 51.67 -9.12 -28.76
CA VAL A 42 51.50 -7.71 -29.07
C VAL A 42 50.60 -7.04 -28.08
N GLU A 43 51.04 -5.94 -27.49
CA GLU A 43 50.26 -5.08 -26.62
C GLU A 43 50.20 -3.65 -27.17
N ILE A 44 48.99 -3.13 -27.36
CA ILE A 44 48.73 -1.73 -27.72
C ILE A 44 48.10 -1.02 -26.55
N ARG A 45 48.65 0.10 -26.11
CA ARG A 45 48.08 0.99 -25.12
C ARG A 45 47.77 2.35 -25.73
N TYR A 46 46.55 2.82 -25.55
CA TYR A 46 46.11 4.15 -25.97
C TYR A 46 45.08 4.71 -25.01
N LYS A 47 45.44 5.76 -24.28
CA LYS A 47 44.63 6.31 -23.19
C LYS A 47 44.24 5.21 -22.17
N ASN A 48 42.92 4.97 -21.98
CA ASN A 48 42.35 3.95 -21.06
C ASN A 48 42.08 2.61 -21.78
N MET A 49 42.53 2.45 -23.03
CA MET A 49 42.33 1.24 -23.81
C MET A 49 43.59 0.42 -23.85
N ARG A 50 43.42 -0.89 -23.71
CA ARG A 50 44.52 -1.88 -23.86
C ARG A 50 44.04 -2.97 -24.80
N LEU A 51 44.80 -3.21 -25.86
CA LEU A 51 44.54 -4.29 -26.80
C LEU A 51 45.74 -5.25 -26.78
N ARG A 52 45.52 -6.54 -26.66
CA ARG A 52 46.50 -7.60 -26.79
C ARG A 52 46.09 -8.54 -27.93
N ALA A 53 47.08 -9.02 -28.66
CA ALA A 53 46.85 -9.99 -29.74
C ALA A 53 48.14 -10.75 -30.10
N ASP A 54 48.02 -11.84 -30.85
CA ASP A 54 49.18 -12.56 -31.36
C ASP A 54 49.84 -11.81 -32.53
N HIS A 55 49.05 -11.11 -33.34
CA HIS A 55 49.50 -10.33 -34.50
C HIS A 55 48.70 -9.01 -34.63
N VAL A 56 49.37 -7.92 -34.97
CA VAL A 56 48.72 -6.61 -35.19
C VAL A 56 49.36 -5.90 -36.40
N GLU A 57 48.51 -5.44 -37.31
CA GLU A 57 48.83 -4.52 -38.40
C GLU A 57 48.28 -3.12 -38.06
N TYR A 58 49.12 -2.13 -37.97
CA TYR A 58 48.70 -0.74 -37.72
C TYR A 58 49.08 0.17 -38.88
N ASN A 59 48.12 0.77 -39.55
CA ASN A 59 48.32 1.70 -40.63
C ASN A 59 48.28 3.17 -40.07
N THR A 60 49.41 3.82 -40.14
CA THR A 60 49.60 5.19 -39.58
C THR A 60 48.89 6.29 -40.37
N ARG A 61 48.53 6.05 -41.66
CA ARG A 61 47.79 7.02 -42.49
C ARG A 61 46.32 6.98 -42.25
N THR A 62 45.77 5.79 -41.99
CA THR A 62 44.31 5.57 -41.77
C THR A 62 43.97 5.49 -40.26
N ASP A 63 44.96 5.38 -39.39
CA ASP A 63 44.85 5.11 -37.96
C ASP A 63 44.05 3.80 -37.63
N VAL A 64 44.07 2.84 -38.53
CA VAL A 64 43.41 1.55 -38.37
C VAL A 64 44.39 0.50 -37.88
N ALA A 65 44.06 -0.16 -36.77
CA ALA A 65 44.74 -1.36 -36.29
C ALA A 65 43.89 -2.59 -36.56
N ILE A 66 44.48 -3.63 -37.15
CA ILE A 66 43.86 -4.94 -37.34
C ILE A 66 44.61 -5.94 -36.46
N ALA A 67 43.91 -6.53 -35.52
CA ALA A 67 44.46 -7.49 -34.56
C ALA A 67 43.88 -8.88 -34.85
N ARG A 68 44.75 -9.92 -34.84
CA ARG A 68 44.35 -11.31 -35.05
C ARG A 68 44.99 -12.22 -34.01
N GLY A 69 44.28 -13.27 -33.64
CA GLY A 69 44.74 -14.29 -32.72
C GLY A 69 44.65 -13.84 -31.26
N LYS A 70 43.86 -14.50 -30.46
CA LYS A 70 43.67 -14.24 -29.03
C LYS A 70 43.50 -12.76 -28.66
N VAL A 71 42.72 -12.03 -29.44
CA VAL A 71 42.52 -10.62 -29.26
C VAL A 71 41.83 -10.37 -27.91
N GLN A 72 42.47 -9.60 -27.03
CA GLN A 72 41.87 -9.15 -25.74
C GLN A 72 41.81 -7.64 -25.76
N PHE A 73 40.67 -7.09 -25.47
CA PHE A 73 40.42 -5.65 -25.39
C PHE A 73 39.86 -5.29 -24.02
N ASP A 74 40.62 -4.45 -23.32
CA ASP A 74 40.24 -3.94 -22.00
C ASP A 74 39.98 -2.44 -22.08
N HIS A 75 38.83 -1.99 -21.56
CA HIS A 75 38.49 -0.59 -21.45
C HIS A 75 37.63 -0.36 -20.21
N GLU A 76 38.16 0.30 -19.19
CA GLU A 76 37.46 0.55 -17.90
C GLU A 76 36.92 -0.75 -17.24
N THR A 77 35.60 -0.93 -17.23
CA THR A 77 34.92 -2.09 -16.62
C THR A 77 34.59 -3.21 -17.64
N GLN A 78 35.05 -3.06 -18.88
CA GLN A 78 34.75 -3.97 -20.01
C GLN A 78 35.96 -4.83 -20.30
N HIS A 79 35.70 -6.12 -20.45
CA HIS A 79 36.68 -7.08 -20.91
C HIS A 79 36.08 -7.86 -22.09
N LEU A 80 36.72 -7.81 -23.25
CA LEU A 80 36.31 -8.48 -24.48
C LEU A 80 37.44 -9.37 -24.97
N GLU A 81 37.09 -10.58 -25.35
CA GLU A 81 37.94 -11.52 -26.10
C GLU A 81 37.35 -11.71 -27.49
N ALA A 82 38.16 -11.73 -28.52
CA ALA A 82 37.74 -11.89 -29.91
C ALA A 82 38.80 -12.66 -30.71
N ASP A 83 38.37 -13.27 -31.83
CA ASP A 83 39.33 -13.91 -32.73
C ASP A 83 40.02 -12.88 -33.62
N GLN A 84 39.32 -11.85 -34.03
CA GLN A 84 39.80 -10.76 -34.85
C GLN A 84 39.15 -9.42 -34.40
N ALA A 85 39.93 -8.35 -34.48
CA ALA A 85 39.44 -6.99 -34.29
C ALA A 85 40.01 -6.04 -35.34
N SER A 86 39.20 -5.14 -35.86
CA SER A 86 39.60 -3.98 -36.66
C SER A 86 39.17 -2.72 -35.94
N PHE A 87 40.12 -1.86 -35.62
CA PHE A 87 39.85 -0.72 -34.76
C PHE A 87 40.54 0.54 -35.25
N ASN A 88 39.78 1.62 -35.47
CA ASN A 88 40.34 2.93 -35.78
C ASN A 88 40.63 3.70 -34.51
N VAL A 89 41.89 3.89 -34.20
CA VAL A 89 42.37 4.48 -32.93
C VAL A 89 41.94 5.95 -32.78
N ARG A 90 41.84 6.70 -33.90
CA ARG A 90 41.45 8.12 -33.89
C ARG A 90 39.97 8.31 -33.61
N THR A 91 39.12 7.55 -34.29
CA THR A 91 37.67 7.70 -34.20
C THR A 91 37.04 6.84 -33.09
N GLY A 92 37.77 5.87 -32.57
CA GLY A 92 37.26 4.90 -31.62
C GLY A 92 36.27 3.91 -32.18
N ARG A 93 36.11 3.83 -33.52
CA ARG A 93 35.22 2.86 -34.18
C ARG A 93 35.98 1.56 -34.47
N GLY A 94 35.26 0.46 -34.37
CA GLY A 94 35.87 -0.85 -34.66
C GLY A 94 34.84 -1.98 -34.73
N THR A 95 35.30 -3.09 -35.31
CA THR A 95 34.56 -4.33 -35.46
C THR A 95 35.33 -5.45 -34.78
N PHE A 96 34.65 -6.27 -33.99
CA PHE A 96 35.17 -7.46 -33.34
C PHE A 96 34.39 -8.66 -33.77
N GLU A 97 35.07 -9.75 -34.09
CA GLU A 97 34.44 -10.98 -34.57
C GLU A 97 34.59 -12.12 -33.58
N ARG A 98 33.52 -12.91 -33.38
CA ARG A 98 33.42 -14.03 -32.43
C ARG A 98 33.82 -13.61 -31.03
N VAL A 99 33.07 -12.65 -30.52
CA VAL A 99 33.34 -11.95 -29.26
C VAL A 99 32.77 -12.71 -28.07
N ARG A 100 33.57 -12.83 -27.02
CA ARG A 100 33.15 -13.23 -25.69
C ARG A 100 33.53 -12.12 -24.72
N GLY A 101 32.69 -11.88 -23.73
CA GLY A 101 33.01 -10.82 -22.77
C GLY A 101 32.22 -10.85 -21.49
N THR A 102 32.69 -10.01 -20.59
CA THR A 102 32.01 -9.77 -19.32
C THR A 102 31.84 -8.28 -19.09
N VAL A 103 30.63 -7.92 -18.57
CA VAL A 103 30.35 -6.55 -18.15
C VAL A 103 29.95 -6.57 -16.69
N ARG A 104 30.67 -5.84 -15.86
CA ARG A 104 30.28 -5.61 -14.46
C ARG A 104 29.32 -4.45 -14.43
N ILE A 105 28.08 -4.73 -14.01
CA ILE A 105 27.07 -3.70 -13.77
C ILE A 105 27.30 -3.17 -12.34
N GLU A 106 27.83 -1.97 -12.23
CA GLU A 106 27.96 -1.30 -10.94
C GLU A 106 26.59 -0.98 -10.37
N ARG A 107 26.37 -1.40 -9.11
CA ARG A 107 25.09 -1.28 -8.43
C ARG A 107 24.98 0.08 -7.77
N HIS A 108 23.92 0.79 -8.09
CA HIS A 108 23.47 1.94 -7.30
C HIS A 108 21.97 1.76 -7.00
N GLY A 109 21.65 1.68 -5.70
CA GLY A 109 20.27 1.76 -5.20
C GLY A 109 19.61 0.44 -4.80
N ASN A 110 18.70 0.56 -3.85
CA ASN A 110 17.82 -0.47 -3.30
C ASN A 110 16.83 -0.97 -4.36
N SER A 111 17.18 -1.89 -5.22
CA SER A 111 16.20 -2.55 -6.08
C SER A 111 15.85 -3.93 -5.51
N ALA A 112 14.57 -4.15 -5.24
CA ALA A 112 14.00 -5.44 -4.87
C ALA A 112 14.01 -6.47 -6.03
N VAL A 113 14.69 -6.18 -7.13
CA VAL A 113 14.83 -7.04 -8.30
C VAL A 113 16.01 -7.99 -8.09
N LEU A 114 15.85 -9.26 -8.47
CA LEU A 114 16.84 -10.33 -8.49
C LEU A 114 18.21 -9.82 -8.98
N VAL A 115 19.13 -9.59 -8.07
CA VAL A 115 20.47 -9.10 -8.38
C VAL A 115 21.47 -10.24 -8.21
N SER A 116 22.02 -10.74 -9.32
CA SER A 116 23.12 -11.69 -9.27
C SER A 116 24.44 -11.01 -8.86
N PRO A 117 25.27 -11.64 -8.01
CA PRO A 117 26.64 -11.18 -7.75
C PRO A 117 27.56 -11.37 -8.96
N ASN A 118 27.16 -12.20 -9.90
CA ASN A 118 27.94 -12.51 -11.09
C ASN A 118 27.90 -11.37 -12.10
N PRO A 119 28.99 -11.15 -12.85
CA PRO A 119 28.95 -10.25 -13.99
C PRO A 119 27.97 -10.74 -15.05
N LEU A 120 27.59 -9.88 -15.96
CA LEU A 120 26.86 -10.25 -17.17
C LEU A 120 27.86 -10.86 -18.16
N TYR A 121 27.68 -12.13 -18.49
CA TYR A 121 28.43 -12.81 -19.54
C TYR A 121 27.69 -12.66 -20.84
N PHE A 122 28.39 -12.40 -21.93
CA PHE A 122 27.83 -12.37 -23.27
C PHE A 122 28.77 -13.02 -24.30
N GLU A 123 28.17 -13.52 -25.36
CA GLU A 123 28.85 -14.01 -26.56
C GLU A 123 28.10 -13.47 -27.77
N ALA A 124 28.86 -13.03 -28.79
CA ALA A 124 28.29 -12.46 -30.00
C ALA A 124 29.13 -12.87 -31.24
N GLN A 125 28.47 -13.02 -32.38
CA GLN A 125 29.15 -13.30 -33.65
C GLN A 125 29.95 -12.10 -34.12
N GLU A 126 29.38 -10.88 -33.92
CA GLU A 126 30.01 -9.64 -34.32
C GLU A 126 29.60 -8.51 -33.36
N VAL A 127 30.56 -7.70 -32.97
CA VAL A 127 30.34 -6.47 -32.21
C VAL A 127 30.96 -5.30 -32.98
N GLU A 128 30.12 -4.37 -33.45
CA GLU A 128 30.53 -3.14 -34.10
C GLU A 128 30.44 -1.98 -33.12
N ARG A 129 31.57 -1.35 -32.79
CA ARG A 129 31.61 -0.13 -31.97
C ARG A 129 31.45 1.08 -32.89
N LEU A 130 30.32 1.77 -32.78
CA LEU A 130 29.98 2.95 -33.60
C LEU A 130 30.61 4.25 -33.07
N ASP A 131 30.68 4.37 -31.76
CA ASP A 131 31.34 5.47 -31.03
C ASP A 131 31.70 5.03 -29.60
N GLU A 132 32.12 5.95 -28.73
CA GLU A 132 32.54 5.65 -27.36
C GLU A 132 31.42 4.97 -26.52
N ARG A 133 30.17 5.16 -26.88
CA ARG A 133 29.01 4.72 -26.10
C ARG A 133 28.06 3.79 -26.83
N ARG A 134 28.13 3.66 -28.16
CA ARG A 134 27.16 2.87 -28.94
C ARG A 134 27.81 1.66 -29.60
N TYR A 135 27.18 0.52 -29.42
CA TYR A 135 27.57 -0.75 -29.97
C TYR A 135 26.40 -1.37 -30.72
N LYS A 136 26.64 -1.89 -31.93
CA LYS A 136 25.75 -2.83 -32.60
C LYS A 136 26.28 -4.23 -32.41
N ILE A 137 25.44 -5.18 -32.09
CA ILE A 137 25.80 -6.54 -31.75
C ILE A 137 24.91 -7.44 -32.56
N ARG A 138 25.50 -8.43 -33.19
CA ARG A 138 24.80 -9.39 -34.05
C ARG A 138 24.94 -10.80 -33.48
N ASP A 139 23.82 -11.55 -33.51
CA ASP A 139 23.72 -12.93 -33.03
C ASP A 139 24.35 -13.14 -31.66
N ALA A 140 23.78 -12.43 -30.69
CA ALA A 140 24.30 -12.43 -29.34
C ALA A 140 23.40 -13.16 -28.33
N TRP A 141 24.03 -13.73 -27.32
CA TRP A 141 23.30 -14.16 -26.12
C TRP A 141 23.96 -13.62 -24.87
N VAL A 142 23.18 -13.51 -23.81
CA VAL A 142 23.60 -12.96 -22.53
C VAL A 142 23.00 -13.76 -21.38
N THR A 143 23.78 -13.91 -20.28
CA THR A 143 23.37 -14.58 -19.05
C THR A 143 24.16 -14.04 -17.85
N VAL A 144 23.64 -14.25 -16.63
CA VAL A 144 24.40 -14.11 -15.39
C VAL A 144 24.80 -15.47 -14.78
N CYS A 145 24.45 -16.56 -15.46
CA CYS A 145 24.94 -17.89 -15.10
C CYS A 145 26.39 -18.08 -15.58
N VAL A 146 27.10 -19.03 -14.98
CA VAL A 146 28.42 -19.45 -15.48
C VAL A 146 28.28 -19.91 -16.92
N PRO A 147 29.14 -19.43 -17.87
CA PRO A 147 28.96 -19.61 -19.32
C PRO A 147 28.89 -21.05 -19.82
N ASP A 148 29.60 -21.97 -19.17
CA ASP A 148 29.74 -23.37 -19.68
C ASP A 148 28.42 -24.14 -19.71
N ARG A 149 27.50 -23.89 -18.77
CA ARG A 149 26.16 -24.52 -18.76
C ARG A 149 25.11 -23.54 -18.19
N PRO A 150 24.77 -22.47 -18.91
CA PRO A 150 23.82 -21.51 -18.42
C PRO A 150 22.42 -22.12 -18.35
N LYS A 151 21.81 -22.08 -17.17
CA LYS A 151 20.43 -22.55 -16.96
C LYS A 151 19.44 -21.71 -17.76
N TRP A 152 19.74 -20.46 -17.97
CA TRP A 152 18.98 -19.57 -18.82
C TRP A 152 19.91 -18.67 -19.63
N LYS A 153 19.47 -18.28 -20.83
CA LYS A 153 20.11 -17.26 -21.64
C LYS A 153 19.09 -16.44 -22.42
N PHE A 154 19.42 -15.20 -22.63
CA PHE A 154 18.66 -14.31 -23.49
C PHE A 154 19.40 -14.14 -24.79
N TYR A 155 18.79 -14.54 -25.90
CA TYR A 155 19.36 -14.46 -27.24
C TYR A 155 18.70 -13.30 -27.99
N ALA A 156 19.46 -12.57 -28.82
CA ALA A 156 18.96 -11.58 -29.76
C ALA A 156 19.72 -11.67 -31.10
N ALA A 157 18.98 -11.66 -32.22
CA ALA A 157 19.59 -11.63 -33.55
C ALA A 157 20.33 -10.30 -33.78
N HIS A 158 19.76 -9.19 -33.31
CA HIS A 158 20.41 -7.90 -33.33
C HIS A 158 20.20 -7.18 -31.98
N ALA A 159 21.26 -6.55 -31.49
CA ALA A 159 21.17 -5.68 -30.30
C ALA A 159 21.88 -4.35 -30.57
N THR A 160 21.32 -3.26 -30.09
CA THR A 160 21.98 -1.95 -30.07
C THR A 160 22.12 -1.53 -28.61
N LEU A 161 23.36 -1.54 -28.13
CA LEU A 161 23.70 -1.13 -26.78
C LEU A 161 24.14 0.34 -26.80
N THR A 162 23.49 1.17 -26.01
CA THR A 162 23.96 2.52 -25.67
C THR A 162 24.35 2.52 -24.19
N LEU A 163 25.65 2.60 -23.92
CA LEU A 163 26.17 2.59 -22.55
C LEU A 163 25.49 3.71 -21.72
N ASP A 164 25.24 3.42 -20.46
CA ASP A 164 24.57 4.30 -19.50
C ASP A 164 23.13 4.73 -19.88
N ARG A 165 22.54 4.11 -20.91
CA ARG A 165 21.20 4.44 -21.38
C ARG A 165 20.29 3.22 -21.55
N SER A 166 20.49 2.43 -22.59
CA SER A 166 19.57 1.34 -22.92
C SER A 166 20.20 0.30 -23.85
N VAL A 167 19.64 -0.91 -23.86
CA VAL A 167 19.83 -1.89 -24.92
C VAL A 167 18.52 -2.10 -25.64
N ALA A 168 18.53 -2.00 -26.97
CA ALA A 168 17.42 -2.37 -27.83
C ALA A 168 17.72 -3.72 -28.48
N LEU A 169 16.77 -4.64 -28.43
CA LEU A 169 16.88 -6.00 -28.93
C LEU A 169 15.86 -6.24 -30.04
N VAL A 170 16.27 -6.89 -31.10
CA VAL A 170 15.41 -7.28 -32.22
C VAL A 170 15.49 -8.79 -32.39
N SER A 171 14.34 -9.43 -32.61
CA SER A 171 14.21 -10.88 -32.69
C SER A 171 14.85 -11.59 -31.51
N ALA A 172 14.44 -11.19 -30.31
CA ALA A 172 14.98 -11.71 -29.06
C ALA A 172 14.16 -12.89 -28.55
N ASN A 173 14.82 -13.88 -27.92
CA ASN A 173 14.13 -14.95 -27.22
C ASN A 173 14.80 -15.30 -25.90
N PHE A 174 13.97 -15.62 -24.92
CA PHE A 174 14.41 -16.16 -23.64
C PHE A 174 14.43 -17.68 -23.69
N ARG A 175 15.56 -18.27 -23.35
CA ARG A 175 15.75 -19.73 -23.31
C ARG A 175 16.02 -20.19 -21.90
N LEU A 176 15.30 -21.22 -21.49
CA LEU A 176 15.51 -21.89 -20.20
C LEU A 176 15.92 -23.34 -20.49
N PHE A 177 17.06 -23.78 -19.98
CA PHE A 177 17.67 -25.08 -20.28
C PHE A 177 17.76 -25.37 -21.79
N GLY A 178 18.00 -24.34 -22.62
CA GLY A 178 18.09 -24.44 -24.06
C GLY A 178 16.77 -24.31 -24.80
N VAL A 179 15.62 -24.46 -24.15
CA VAL A 179 14.29 -24.38 -24.76
C VAL A 179 13.84 -22.92 -24.87
N PRO A 180 13.47 -22.41 -26.07
CA PRO A 180 12.93 -21.07 -26.22
C PRO A 180 11.51 -21.00 -25.65
N LEU A 181 11.30 -20.18 -24.61
CA LEU A 181 10.00 -20.04 -23.94
C LEU A 181 9.25 -18.77 -24.36
N ILE A 182 9.96 -17.70 -24.64
CA ILE A 182 9.37 -16.39 -24.95
C ILE A 182 10.10 -15.83 -26.15
N TYR A 183 9.36 -15.37 -27.16
CA TYR A 183 9.87 -14.66 -28.32
C TYR A 183 9.38 -13.20 -28.27
N LEU A 184 10.31 -12.26 -28.44
CA LEU A 184 10.05 -10.83 -28.48
C LEU A 184 10.58 -10.28 -29.81
N PRO A 185 9.71 -9.85 -30.74
CA PRO A 185 10.16 -9.27 -32.01
C PRO A 185 10.99 -8.01 -31.80
N TYR A 186 10.65 -7.21 -30.77
CA TYR A 186 11.39 -6.05 -30.32
C TYR A 186 11.29 -5.91 -28.81
N ALA A 187 12.39 -5.59 -28.14
CA ALA A 187 12.41 -5.31 -26.70
C ALA A 187 13.46 -4.23 -26.38
N THR A 188 13.22 -3.48 -25.35
CA THR A 188 14.21 -2.55 -24.79
C THR A 188 14.41 -2.83 -23.31
N ALA A 189 15.66 -2.75 -22.87
CA ALA A 189 16.00 -2.86 -21.46
C ALA A 189 16.95 -1.73 -21.05
N PRO A 190 16.87 -1.24 -19.81
CA PRO A 190 17.79 -0.26 -19.29
C PRO A 190 19.20 -0.86 -19.16
N ALA A 191 20.20 -0.12 -19.64
CA ALA A 191 21.62 -0.49 -19.56
C ALA A 191 22.45 0.62 -18.92
N GLY A 192 21.87 1.42 -18.01
CA GLY A 192 22.53 2.58 -17.47
C GLY A 192 22.25 2.85 -16.00
N ARG A 193 22.93 3.86 -15.47
CA ARG A 193 22.83 4.32 -14.08
C ARG A 193 21.52 5.04 -13.75
N LYS A 194 20.69 5.39 -14.74
CA LYS A 194 19.40 6.03 -14.49
C LYS A 194 18.44 5.03 -13.86
N LEU A 195 18.00 5.33 -12.65
CA LEU A 195 17.07 4.51 -11.85
C LEU A 195 15.70 4.28 -12.51
N ARG A 196 15.31 5.13 -13.47
CA ARG A 196 14.01 5.08 -14.17
C ARG A 196 14.22 5.14 -15.68
N GLN A 197 13.85 4.07 -16.37
CA GLN A 197 13.90 4.01 -17.84
C GLN A 197 12.63 3.41 -18.39
N SER A 198 12.11 4.01 -19.46
CA SER A 198 10.93 3.53 -20.15
C SER A 198 11.20 2.22 -20.87
N GLY A 199 10.22 1.32 -20.87
CA GLY A 199 10.32 0.03 -21.56
C GLY A 199 9.20 -0.93 -21.17
N PHE A 200 9.13 -2.06 -21.85
CA PHE A 200 8.26 -3.15 -21.46
C PHE A 200 8.75 -3.79 -20.16
N LEU A 201 7.83 -4.12 -19.29
CA LEU A 201 8.12 -4.87 -18.08
C LEU A 201 8.24 -6.37 -18.38
N ILE A 202 8.63 -7.15 -17.40
CA ILE A 202 8.65 -8.60 -17.51
C ILE A 202 7.21 -9.09 -17.71
N PRO A 203 6.91 -9.86 -18.77
CA PRO A 203 5.57 -10.36 -18.99
C PRO A 203 5.03 -11.16 -17.82
N ALA A 204 3.79 -10.88 -17.44
CA ALA A 204 3.10 -11.59 -16.38
C ALA A 204 2.56 -12.92 -16.92
N VAL A 205 3.02 -14.02 -16.33
CA VAL A 205 2.50 -15.37 -16.60
C VAL A 205 2.11 -16.00 -15.28
N ALA A 206 0.82 -16.26 -15.08
CA ALA A 206 0.31 -16.86 -13.86
C ALA A 206 -0.88 -17.77 -14.12
N THR A 207 -1.22 -18.62 -13.17
CA THR A 207 -2.43 -19.44 -13.21
C THR A 207 -3.27 -19.16 -11.94
N ASN A 208 -4.56 -19.06 -12.12
CA ASN A 208 -5.52 -18.82 -11.04
C ASN A 208 -6.80 -19.60 -11.32
N SER A 209 -7.38 -20.22 -10.27
CA SER A 209 -8.60 -21.03 -10.40
C SER A 209 -9.80 -20.26 -10.97
N ARG A 210 -9.92 -18.97 -10.65
CA ARG A 210 -11.00 -18.10 -11.13
C ARG A 210 -10.67 -17.39 -12.44
N LYS A 211 -9.43 -16.90 -12.60
CA LYS A 211 -8.97 -16.13 -13.79
C LYS A 211 -8.51 -17.05 -14.93
N GLY A 212 -8.13 -18.31 -14.63
CA GLY A 212 -7.51 -19.23 -15.56
C GLY A 212 -6.03 -18.91 -15.77
N LEU A 213 -5.50 -19.18 -16.95
CA LEU A 213 -4.17 -18.72 -17.37
C LEU A 213 -4.23 -17.20 -17.57
N VAL A 214 -3.31 -16.49 -16.91
CA VAL A 214 -3.12 -15.05 -17.02
C VAL A 214 -1.86 -14.81 -17.84
N LEU A 215 -2.02 -14.13 -18.98
CA LEU A 215 -0.92 -13.72 -19.84
C LEU A 215 -1.04 -12.23 -20.09
N GLY A 216 0.00 -11.49 -19.83
CA GLY A 216 -0.06 -10.05 -20.05
C GLY A 216 1.29 -9.38 -20.02
N ASP A 217 1.28 -8.13 -20.43
CA ASP A 217 2.46 -7.29 -20.40
C ASP A 217 2.08 -5.86 -20.04
N SER A 218 3.09 -5.08 -19.66
CA SER A 218 2.93 -3.69 -19.26
C SER A 218 4.07 -2.86 -19.80
N TYR A 219 3.74 -1.68 -20.27
CA TYR A 219 4.72 -0.68 -20.68
C TYR A 219 4.88 0.37 -19.59
N TYR A 220 6.09 0.50 -19.10
CA TYR A 220 6.49 1.53 -18.16
C TYR A 220 7.05 2.74 -18.91
N TRP A 221 6.49 3.91 -18.68
CA TRP A 221 6.88 5.16 -19.30
C TRP A 221 7.31 6.17 -18.26
N ALA A 222 8.56 6.58 -18.26
CA ALA A 222 9.14 7.57 -17.36
C ALA A 222 9.69 8.74 -18.18
N PRO A 223 8.84 9.70 -18.61
CA PRO A 223 9.27 10.84 -19.42
C PRO A 223 10.12 11.84 -18.63
N ALA A 224 9.95 11.88 -17.30
CA ALA A 224 10.68 12.76 -16.41
C ALA A 224 11.00 12.05 -15.09
N ASP A 225 12.00 12.56 -14.34
CA ASP A 225 12.40 11.96 -13.05
C ASP A 225 11.33 12.11 -11.96
N TRP A 226 10.40 13.05 -12.13
CA TRP A 226 9.32 13.35 -11.21
C TRP A 226 7.99 12.67 -11.56
N MET A 227 7.86 11.96 -12.70
CA MET A 227 6.65 11.25 -13.06
C MET A 227 6.91 9.94 -13.81
N ASP A 228 6.03 8.99 -13.63
CA ASP A 228 5.98 7.76 -14.40
C ASP A 228 4.53 7.25 -14.59
N LEU A 229 4.34 6.49 -15.66
CA LEU A 229 3.08 5.88 -16.05
C LEU A 229 3.32 4.43 -16.45
N THR A 230 2.56 3.51 -15.88
CA THR A 230 2.53 2.12 -16.31
C THR A 230 1.18 1.81 -16.94
N LEU A 231 1.18 1.31 -18.15
CA LEU A 231 0.00 0.85 -18.88
C LEU A 231 0.12 -0.64 -19.11
N GLY A 232 -0.86 -1.43 -18.73
CA GLY A 232 -0.80 -2.87 -18.95
C GLY A 232 -2.13 -3.48 -19.33
N ALA A 233 -2.05 -4.60 -20.03
CA ALA A 233 -3.19 -5.42 -20.40
C ALA A 233 -2.88 -6.90 -20.19
N GLN A 234 -3.87 -7.67 -19.74
CA GLN A 234 -3.74 -9.08 -19.47
C GLN A 234 -4.93 -9.87 -20.04
N LEU A 235 -4.64 -10.96 -20.70
CA LEU A 235 -5.62 -11.96 -21.09
C LEU A 235 -5.87 -12.89 -19.89
N LEU A 236 -7.12 -12.98 -19.47
CA LEU A 236 -7.61 -13.91 -18.46
C LEU A 236 -8.37 -15.03 -19.19
N SER A 237 -7.77 -16.21 -19.37
CA SER A 237 -8.31 -17.25 -20.28
C SER A 237 -9.75 -17.69 -19.95
N ARG A 238 -10.16 -17.62 -18.69
CA ARG A 238 -11.53 -17.94 -18.23
C ARG A 238 -12.47 -16.74 -18.16
N ARG A 239 -11.93 -15.51 -18.15
CA ARG A 239 -12.71 -14.30 -17.83
C ARG A 239 -12.76 -13.30 -18.99
N GLY A 240 -11.69 -13.07 -19.71
CA GLY A 240 -11.62 -12.08 -20.79
C GLY A 240 -10.38 -11.21 -20.71
N TRP A 241 -10.52 -9.90 -20.75
CA TRP A 241 -9.43 -8.95 -20.71
C TRP A 241 -9.44 -8.08 -19.45
N SER A 242 -8.27 -7.89 -18.89
CA SER A 242 -8.06 -6.84 -17.87
C SER A 242 -7.10 -5.79 -18.39
N GLN A 243 -7.31 -4.56 -17.97
CA GLN A 243 -6.42 -3.42 -18.19
C GLN A 243 -6.07 -2.77 -16.85
N HIS A 244 -4.85 -2.28 -16.73
CA HIS A 244 -4.43 -1.52 -15.56
C HIS A 244 -3.60 -0.31 -15.95
N VAL A 245 -3.74 0.74 -15.17
CA VAL A 245 -2.98 1.97 -15.29
C VAL A 245 -2.47 2.34 -13.92
N SER A 246 -1.19 2.66 -13.81
CA SER A 246 -0.60 3.21 -12.58
C SER A 246 0.19 4.46 -12.96
N PHE A 247 -0.21 5.59 -12.41
CA PHE A 247 0.44 6.88 -12.58
C PHE A 247 1.00 7.35 -11.25
N ARG A 248 2.26 7.81 -11.24
CA ARG A 248 2.90 8.41 -10.08
C ARG A 248 3.57 9.71 -10.46
N SER A 249 3.47 10.72 -9.61
CA SER A 249 4.04 12.02 -9.85
C SER A 249 4.51 12.66 -8.55
N ARG A 250 5.71 13.26 -8.59
CA ARG A 250 6.31 14.01 -7.50
C ARG A 250 7.09 15.21 -8.07
N PRO A 251 6.38 16.25 -8.56
CA PRO A 251 7.01 17.39 -9.24
C PRO A 251 7.85 18.27 -8.31
N TRP A 252 7.58 18.26 -7.00
CA TRP A 252 8.41 18.86 -5.95
C TRP A 252 8.43 17.96 -4.70
N GLU A 253 9.31 18.25 -3.76
CA GLU A 253 9.60 17.37 -2.62
C GLU A 253 8.37 17.05 -1.76
N ASP A 254 7.53 18.02 -1.54
CA ASP A 254 6.35 17.95 -0.67
C ASP A 254 5.05 17.62 -1.41
N MET A 255 5.11 17.14 -2.65
CA MET A 255 3.93 16.68 -3.38
C MET A 255 4.08 15.21 -3.77
N HIS A 256 3.02 14.47 -3.56
CA HIS A 256 2.88 13.07 -3.97
C HIS A 256 1.51 12.82 -4.60
N LEU A 257 1.51 12.26 -5.80
CA LEU A 257 0.29 11.83 -6.49
C LEU A 257 0.49 10.40 -6.99
N THR A 258 -0.44 9.52 -6.61
CA THR A 258 -0.54 8.15 -7.16
C THR A 258 -1.97 7.93 -7.64
N ALA A 259 -2.13 7.48 -8.87
CA ALA A 259 -3.42 7.11 -9.42
C ALA A 259 -3.34 5.71 -10.03
N ASN A 260 -4.20 4.81 -9.57
CA ASN A 260 -4.26 3.43 -10.01
C ASN A 260 -5.67 3.14 -10.56
N TYR A 261 -5.72 2.50 -11.69
CA TYR A 261 -6.95 2.00 -12.32
C TYR A 261 -6.78 0.54 -12.67
N PHE A 262 -7.79 -0.26 -12.38
CA PHE A 262 -7.88 -1.65 -12.79
C PHE A 262 -9.29 -1.96 -13.28
N GLY A 263 -9.41 -2.49 -14.49
CA GLY A 263 -10.67 -2.85 -15.10
C GLY A 263 -10.64 -4.22 -15.74
N VAL A 264 -11.80 -4.85 -15.84
CA VAL A 264 -11.96 -6.16 -16.51
C VAL A 264 -13.20 -6.14 -17.38
N VAL A 265 -13.00 -6.46 -18.66
CA VAL A 265 -14.08 -6.81 -19.59
C VAL A 265 -14.28 -8.32 -19.48
N ASP A 266 -15.28 -8.71 -18.68
CA ASP A 266 -15.50 -10.09 -18.27
C ASP A 266 -16.51 -10.82 -19.15
N ARG A 267 -16.18 -12.02 -19.61
CA ARG A 267 -17.10 -12.92 -20.32
C ARG A 267 -17.98 -13.76 -19.40
N GLY A 268 -17.72 -13.69 -18.09
CA GLY A 268 -18.39 -14.47 -17.06
C GLY A 268 -17.88 -15.91 -16.92
N LEU A 269 -17.98 -16.45 -15.71
CA LEU A 269 -17.82 -17.88 -15.45
C LEU A 269 -19.14 -18.59 -15.69
N ARG A 270 -19.08 -19.85 -16.13
CA ARG A 270 -20.27 -20.71 -16.20
C ARG A 270 -20.70 -21.09 -14.78
N GLY A 271 -21.91 -20.69 -14.41
CA GLY A 271 -22.55 -21.16 -13.20
C GLY A 271 -22.98 -22.63 -13.28
N PRO A 272 -23.49 -23.21 -12.19
CA PRO A 272 -24.03 -24.58 -12.14
C PRO A 272 -25.10 -24.85 -13.22
N ASN A 273 -25.85 -23.84 -13.62
CA ASN A 273 -26.93 -23.91 -14.63
C ASN A 273 -26.39 -23.71 -16.08
N GLY A 274 -25.09 -23.73 -16.30
CA GLY A 274 -24.48 -23.51 -17.60
C GLY A 274 -24.49 -22.05 -18.10
N VAL A 275 -25.20 -21.15 -17.43
CA VAL A 275 -25.30 -19.73 -17.77
C VAL A 275 -24.04 -18.99 -17.35
N ARG A 276 -23.54 -18.11 -18.21
CA ARG A 276 -22.40 -17.24 -17.89
C ARG A 276 -22.89 -16.00 -17.16
N VAL A 277 -22.32 -15.74 -16.00
CA VAL A 277 -22.59 -14.54 -15.22
C VAL A 277 -21.36 -13.62 -15.27
N PRO A 278 -21.43 -12.49 -15.99
CA PRO A 278 -20.33 -11.53 -16.04
C PRO A 278 -20.27 -10.75 -14.69
N GLU A 279 -19.07 -10.62 -14.17
CA GLU A 279 -18.77 -9.86 -12.94
C GLU A 279 -17.74 -8.76 -13.24
N GLY A 280 -17.65 -8.35 -14.52
CA GLY A 280 -16.73 -7.30 -14.98
C GLY A 280 -17.03 -5.95 -14.37
N GLY A 281 -16.10 -5.03 -14.52
CA GLY A 281 -16.20 -3.69 -13.98
C GLY A 281 -14.82 -3.05 -13.82
N HIS A 282 -14.75 -2.08 -12.92
CA HIS A 282 -13.50 -1.35 -12.66
C HIS A 282 -13.41 -0.88 -11.21
N GLN A 283 -12.18 -0.62 -10.80
CA GLN A 283 -11.84 0.16 -9.61
C GLN A 283 -10.78 1.20 -9.95
N ALA A 284 -10.89 2.35 -9.30
CA ALA A 284 -9.88 3.41 -9.40
C ALA A 284 -9.55 3.90 -7.99
N HIS A 285 -8.29 4.21 -7.78
CA HIS A 285 -7.77 4.73 -6.52
C HIS A 285 -6.80 5.87 -6.82
N VAL A 286 -7.03 7.03 -6.19
CA VAL A 286 -6.16 8.19 -6.31
C VAL A 286 -5.75 8.66 -4.93
N GLU A 287 -4.45 8.71 -4.70
CA GLU A 287 -3.85 9.33 -3.52
C GLU A 287 -3.11 10.60 -3.93
N PHE A 288 -3.39 11.66 -3.25
CA PHE A 288 -2.75 12.95 -3.43
C PHE A 288 -2.42 13.57 -2.07
N ASP A 289 -1.21 14.05 -1.90
CA ASP A 289 -0.76 14.81 -0.73
C ASP A 289 0.18 15.90 -1.22
N ALA A 290 -0.07 17.14 -0.83
CA ALA A 290 0.78 18.26 -1.17
C ALA A 290 0.80 19.33 -0.07
N LEU A 291 1.99 19.76 0.30
CA LEU A 291 2.18 21.00 1.05
C LEU A 291 2.21 22.17 0.07
N LEU A 292 1.33 23.13 0.33
CA LEU A 292 1.16 24.32 -0.48
C LEU A 292 1.74 25.54 0.26
N PRO A 293 1.98 26.67 -0.44
CA PRO A 293 2.45 27.88 0.20
C PRO A 293 1.59 28.33 1.39
N GLN A 294 2.19 29.08 2.32
CA GLN A 294 1.52 29.64 3.50
C GLN A 294 0.94 28.59 4.48
N GLY A 295 1.47 27.36 4.47
CA GLY A 295 1.07 26.30 5.40
C GLY A 295 -0.24 25.58 5.06
N TRP A 296 -0.73 25.74 3.85
CA TRP A 296 -1.83 24.94 3.33
C TRP A 296 -1.37 23.52 3.02
N ARG A 297 -2.21 22.54 3.28
CA ARG A 297 -2.02 21.16 2.87
C ARG A 297 -3.27 20.66 2.16
N ALA A 298 -3.06 20.05 1.00
CA ALA A 298 -4.12 19.42 0.23
C ALA A 298 -3.90 17.90 0.23
N VAL A 299 -4.94 17.16 0.59
CA VAL A 299 -4.92 15.69 0.65
C VAL A 299 -6.16 15.16 -0.07
N ALA A 300 -5.99 14.13 -0.89
CA ALA A 300 -7.11 13.37 -1.42
C ALA A 300 -6.83 11.88 -1.43
N ASN A 301 -7.82 11.09 -1.02
CA ASN A 301 -7.88 9.65 -1.16
C ASN A 301 -9.23 9.31 -1.78
N LEU A 302 -9.20 9.06 -3.08
CA LEU A 302 -10.42 8.84 -3.86
C LEU A 302 -10.50 7.38 -4.28
N ASN A 303 -11.60 6.74 -3.95
CA ASN A 303 -11.87 5.34 -4.27
C ASN A 303 -13.15 5.22 -5.06
N GLN A 304 -13.06 4.66 -6.24
CA GLN A 304 -14.20 4.32 -7.07
C GLN A 304 -14.26 2.82 -7.29
N LEU A 305 -15.43 2.25 -7.12
CA LEU A 305 -15.70 0.83 -7.36
C LEU A 305 -17.00 0.68 -8.13
N SER A 306 -16.95 -0.04 -9.24
CA SER A 306 -18.16 -0.29 -10.06
C SER A 306 -19.19 -1.13 -9.33
N SER A 307 -18.77 -2.23 -8.70
CA SER A 307 -19.65 -3.14 -7.94
C SER A 307 -18.88 -4.00 -6.94
N LEU A 308 -19.56 -4.48 -5.91
CA LEU A 308 -18.99 -5.43 -4.96
C LEU A 308 -18.71 -6.79 -5.61
N THR A 309 -19.52 -7.22 -6.58
CA THR A 309 -19.29 -8.45 -7.35
C THR A 309 -17.98 -8.41 -8.12
N PHE A 310 -17.65 -7.26 -8.73
CA PHE A 310 -16.35 -7.05 -9.37
C PHE A 310 -15.19 -7.20 -8.36
N ARG A 311 -15.30 -6.56 -7.21
CA ARG A 311 -14.28 -6.65 -6.16
C ARG A 311 -14.09 -8.08 -5.68
N LEU A 312 -15.16 -8.80 -5.38
CA LEU A 312 -15.12 -10.21 -4.96
C LEU A 312 -14.51 -11.14 -6.02
N ALA A 313 -14.75 -10.87 -7.31
CA ALA A 313 -14.28 -11.70 -8.39
C ALA A 313 -12.79 -11.47 -8.70
N PHE A 314 -12.30 -10.24 -8.59
CA PHE A 314 -10.99 -9.83 -9.13
C PHE A 314 -10.00 -9.31 -8.08
N ALA A 315 -10.40 -9.02 -6.85
CA ALA A 315 -9.47 -8.60 -5.80
C ALA A 315 -8.39 -9.65 -5.54
N ASP A 316 -7.17 -9.19 -5.35
CA ASP A 316 -6.02 -10.06 -5.10
C ASP A 316 -5.88 -10.42 -3.61
N THR A 317 -6.40 -9.58 -2.70
CA THR A 317 -6.37 -9.87 -1.27
C THR A 317 -7.77 -10.18 -0.72
N PHE A 318 -7.84 -11.02 0.30
CA PHE A 318 -9.12 -11.31 0.97
C PHE A 318 -9.70 -10.05 1.62
N ARG A 319 -8.86 -9.24 2.27
CA ARG A 319 -9.29 -7.98 2.90
C ARG A 319 -9.98 -7.06 1.89
N ASP A 320 -9.37 -6.91 0.69
CA ASP A 320 -9.95 -6.09 -0.35
C ASP A 320 -11.24 -6.71 -0.91
N ALA A 321 -11.28 -8.05 -1.03
CA ALA A 321 -12.46 -8.75 -1.54
C ALA A 321 -13.70 -8.56 -0.64
N VAL A 322 -13.52 -8.59 0.69
CA VAL A 322 -14.65 -8.51 1.64
C VAL A 322 -14.98 -7.07 2.07
N ALA A 323 -14.17 -6.09 1.67
CA ALA A 323 -14.46 -4.69 1.98
C ALA A 323 -15.74 -4.24 1.28
N SER A 324 -16.79 -4.03 2.05
CA SER A 324 -18.10 -3.62 1.54
C SER A 324 -18.24 -2.11 1.35
N GLU A 325 -17.26 -1.35 1.75
CA GLU A 325 -17.25 0.11 1.63
C GLU A 325 -16.26 0.59 0.54
N ALA A 326 -16.62 1.69 -0.12
CA ALA A 326 -15.79 2.49 -0.98
C ALA A 326 -15.87 3.97 -0.53
N GLY A 327 -14.97 4.34 0.38
CA GLY A 327 -14.89 5.70 0.92
C GLY A 327 -13.91 6.56 0.13
N SER A 328 -14.28 7.82 -0.10
CA SER A 328 -13.42 8.85 -0.70
C SER A 328 -13.40 10.09 0.17
N ALA A 329 -12.23 10.65 0.36
CA ALA A 329 -12.04 11.90 1.10
C ALA A 329 -11.06 12.80 0.35
N ALA A 330 -11.40 14.08 0.23
CA ALA A 330 -10.47 15.09 -0.20
C ALA A 330 -10.64 16.33 0.68
N PHE A 331 -9.52 16.93 1.05
CA PHE A 331 -9.58 18.16 1.86
C PHE A 331 -8.38 19.07 1.60
N VAL A 332 -8.59 20.36 1.81
CA VAL A 332 -7.55 21.39 1.85
C VAL A 332 -7.63 22.06 3.20
N THR A 333 -6.55 22.01 3.96
CA THR A 333 -6.53 22.50 5.34
C THR A 333 -5.39 23.49 5.59
N ASN A 334 -5.64 24.44 6.47
CA ASN A 334 -4.62 25.31 7.03
C ASN A 334 -4.79 25.40 8.55
N ASN A 335 -3.71 25.22 9.26
CA ASN A 335 -3.66 25.36 10.72
C ASN A 335 -2.84 26.59 11.10
N PHE A 336 -3.44 27.51 11.78
CA PHE A 336 -2.80 28.79 12.16
C PHE A 336 -3.21 29.24 13.56
N ARG A 337 -2.25 29.61 14.39
CA ARG A 337 -2.47 30.19 15.73
C ARG A 337 -3.51 29.49 16.60
N GLY A 338 -3.59 28.15 16.50
CA GLY A 338 -4.57 27.36 17.25
C GLY A 338 -5.95 27.23 16.58
N PHE A 339 -6.10 27.70 15.34
CA PHE A 339 -7.29 27.51 14.53
C PHE A 339 -6.99 26.55 13.37
N SER A 340 -8.03 25.88 12.92
CA SER A 340 -7.99 24.99 11.74
C SER A 340 -9.14 25.38 10.78
N LEU A 341 -8.79 25.71 9.55
CA LEU A 341 -9.75 25.89 8.46
C LEU A 341 -9.59 24.74 7.47
N ASN A 342 -10.69 24.06 7.18
CA ASN A 342 -10.70 22.88 6.36
C ASN A 342 -11.85 22.93 5.35
N PHE A 343 -11.52 22.76 4.05
CA PHE A 343 -12.46 22.55 2.96
C PHE A 343 -12.45 21.07 2.65
N ALA A 344 -13.58 20.38 2.77
CA ALA A 344 -13.64 18.94 2.67
C ALA A 344 -14.71 18.46 1.68
N MET A 345 -14.43 17.31 1.08
CA MET A 345 -15.35 16.50 0.31
C MET A 345 -15.23 15.06 0.79
N LEU A 346 -16.33 14.49 1.25
CA LEU A 346 -16.43 13.13 1.73
C LEU A 346 -17.51 12.38 0.96
N THR A 347 -17.22 11.16 0.56
CA THR A 347 -18.21 10.25 -0.04
C THR A 347 -17.96 8.84 0.47
N SER A 348 -19.01 8.17 0.95
CA SER A 348 -18.98 6.75 1.28
C SER A 348 -20.06 6.04 0.48
N ARG A 349 -19.71 4.89 -0.08
CA ARG A 349 -20.66 3.97 -0.70
C ARG A 349 -20.53 2.62 -0.02
N ASP A 350 -21.58 2.23 0.69
CA ASP A 350 -21.67 0.97 1.42
C ASP A 350 -22.51 -0.02 0.63
N PHE A 351 -21.92 -1.14 0.27
CA PHE A 351 -22.61 -2.23 -0.42
C PHE A 351 -23.27 -3.14 0.61
N LEU A 352 -24.59 -3.06 0.72
CA LEU A 352 -25.38 -3.76 1.73
C LEU A 352 -25.70 -5.20 1.35
N SER A 353 -25.83 -5.50 0.06
CA SER A 353 -26.06 -6.86 -0.44
C SER A 353 -25.44 -7.08 -1.81
N LEU A 354 -25.30 -8.36 -2.16
CA LEU A 354 -24.98 -8.80 -3.52
C LEU A 354 -26.27 -8.96 -4.35
N PRO A 355 -26.19 -8.88 -5.68
CA PRO A 355 -27.34 -9.22 -6.53
C PRO A 355 -27.64 -10.72 -6.40
N VAL A 356 -28.93 -11.05 -6.27
CA VAL A 356 -29.39 -12.45 -6.17
C VAL A 356 -30.45 -12.68 -7.26
N GLY A 357 -30.12 -13.46 -8.28
CA GLY A 357 -31.00 -13.68 -9.43
C GLY A 357 -31.31 -12.36 -10.16
N LYS A 358 -32.58 -11.97 -10.17
CA LYS A 358 -33.06 -10.69 -10.74
C LYS A 358 -33.10 -9.54 -9.73
N VAL A 359 -32.84 -9.81 -8.43
CA VAL A 359 -32.82 -8.78 -7.40
C VAL A 359 -31.49 -8.02 -7.48
N PRO A 360 -31.51 -6.69 -7.71
CA PRO A 360 -30.29 -5.90 -7.80
C PRO A 360 -29.59 -5.83 -6.44
N ALA A 361 -28.28 -5.56 -6.47
CA ALA A 361 -27.51 -5.24 -5.27
C ALA A 361 -28.10 -4.02 -4.57
N THR A 362 -28.09 -4.03 -3.24
CA THR A 362 -28.47 -2.87 -2.46
C THR A 362 -27.24 -2.12 -1.97
N ASP A 363 -27.29 -0.80 -1.99
CA ASP A 363 -26.21 0.08 -1.53
C ASP A 363 -26.77 1.32 -0.83
N LEU A 364 -25.91 1.93 -0.04
CA LEU A 364 -26.10 3.22 0.60
C LEU A 364 -24.98 4.15 0.14
N VAL A 365 -25.31 5.31 -0.40
CA VAL A 365 -24.37 6.35 -0.77
C VAL A 365 -24.60 7.56 0.11
N LEU A 366 -23.54 7.98 0.81
CA LEU A 366 -23.51 9.18 1.63
C LEU A 366 -22.47 10.14 1.04
N ARG A 367 -22.81 11.41 0.92
CA ARG A 367 -21.91 12.45 0.42
C ARG A 367 -22.04 13.70 1.26
N SER A 368 -20.90 14.27 1.64
CA SER A 368 -20.78 15.59 2.23
C SER A 368 -19.79 16.38 1.35
N ALA A 369 -20.33 17.19 0.43
CA ALA A 369 -19.56 17.96 -0.55
C ALA A 369 -20.40 19.07 -1.22
N PRO A 370 -19.92 20.31 -1.26
CA PRO A 370 -18.75 20.84 -0.56
C PRO A 370 -18.99 20.98 0.95
N GLY A 371 -17.93 20.94 1.74
CA GLY A 371 -17.96 21.19 3.18
C GLY A 371 -16.88 22.17 3.58
N VAL A 372 -17.20 23.05 4.53
CA VAL A 372 -16.27 23.99 5.17
C VAL A 372 -16.34 23.73 6.67
N ARG A 373 -15.18 23.53 7.30
CA ARG A 373 -15.06 23.33 8.75
C ARG A 373 -14.06 24.33 9.30
N PHE A 374 -14.45 25.01 10.37
CA PHE A 374 -13.60 25.93 11.08
C PHE A 374 -13.65 25.60 12.57
N SER A 375 -12.50 25.34 13.17
CA SER A 375 -12.40 24.93 14.56
C SER A 375 -11.22 25.61 15.26
N SER A 376 -11.29 25.70 16.58
CA SER A 376 -10.17 26.10 17.41
C SER A 376 -9.74 24.93 18.30
N VAL A 377 -8.43 24.84 18.60
CA VAL A 377 -8.00 24.14 19.79
C VAL A 377 -8.51 24.89 21.02
N GLU A 378 -8.61 24.20 22.13
CA GLU A 378 -8.97 24.85 23.40
C GLU A 378 -7.91 25.88 23.79
N GLN A 379 -8.33 27.13 23.96
CA GLN A 379 -7.46 28.27 24.30
C GLN A 379 -7.88 28.87 25.63
N ALA A 380 -6.90 29.22 26.45
CA ALA A 380 -7.12 29.92 27.74
C ALA A 380 -6.98 31.44 27.54
N PRO A 381 -8.06 32.19 27.43
CA PRO A 381 -7.98 33.65 27.27
C PRO A 381 -7.45 34.32 28.55
N TRP A 382 -7.60 33.68 29.69
CA TRP A 382 -7.14 34.20 30.99
C TRP A 382 -6.06 33.30 31.59
N ARG A 383 -4.83 33.75 31.65
CA ARG A 383 -3.70 32.99 32.22
C ARG A 383 -3.90 32.57 33.70
N ARG A 384 -4.76 33.26 34.43
CA ARG A 384 -4.97 33.04 35.89
C ARG A 384 -5.97 31.91 36.18
N TRP A 385 -6.90 31.66 35.25
CA TRP A 385 -7.98 30.70 35.45
C TRP A 385 -7.83 29.52 34.49
N PRO A 386 -7.94 28.27 34.92
CA PRO A 386 -7.86 27.11 34.06
C PRO A 386 -9.17 26.91 33.28
N ILE A 387 -9.60 27.93 32.57
CA ILE A 387 -10.81 27.91 31.76
C ILE A 387 -10.37 27.96 30.28
N TYR A 388 -10.72 26.94 29.54
CA TYR A 388 -10.35 26.80 28.15
C TYR A 388 -11.60 26.86 27.28
N PHE A 389 -11.52 27.65 26.20
CA PHE A 389 -12.60 27.82 25.25
C PHE A 389 -12.17 27.18 23.91
N GLY A 390 -13.04 26.39 23.37
CA GLY A 390 -12.94 25.84 22.04
C GLY A 390 -14.24 25.97 21.26
N PHE A 391 -14.21 25.81 19.99
CA PHE A 391 -15.41 25.72 19.17
C PHE A 391 -15.16 24.92 17.90
N HIS A 392 -16.23 24.37 17.33
CA HIS A 392 -16.24 23.96 15.95
C HIS A 392 -17.49 24.50 15.25
N VAL A 393 -17.29 24.87 14.00
CA VAL A 393 -18.34 25.35 13.09
C VAL A 393 -18.17 24.62 11.78
N PHE A 394 -19.25 24.10 11.23
CA PHE A 394 -19.21 23.61 9.86
C PHE A 394 -20.46 23.97 9.08
N ALA A 395 -20.26 24.03 7.75
CA ALA A 395 -21.34 24.14 6.77
C ALA A 395 -21.04 23.18 5.64
N ASP A 396 -21.93 22.28 5.34
CA ASP A 396 -21.78 21.33 4.24
C ASP A 396 -23.09 21.08 3.49
N ALA A 397 -22.93 20.59 2.27
CA ALA A 397 -24.02 20.07 1.46
C ALA A 397 -23.98 18.55 1.54
N VAL A 398 -24.99 17.95 2.18
CA VAL A 398 -25.08 16.51 2.39
C VAL A 398 -26.12 15.88 1.47
N HIS A 399 -25.85 14.64 1.06
CA HIS A 399 -26.74 13.84 0.22
C HIS A 399 -26.74 12.40 0.67
N ARG A 400 -27.91 11.76 0.68
CA ARG A 400 -28.10 10.34 0.93
C ARG A 400 -28.91 9.73 -0.19
N SER A 401 -28.39 8.64 -0.76
CA SER A 401 -29.09 7.79 -1.70
C SER A 401 -28.98 6.33 -1.24
N GLU A 402 -30.10 5.64 -1.15
CA GLU A 402 -30.18 4.29 -0.59
C GLU A 402 -31.12 3.43 -1.43
N SER A 403 -30.75 2.20 -1.71
CA SER A 403 -31.63 1.23 -2.35
C SER A 403 -32.88 1.00 -1.51
N CYS A 404 -34.02 0.93 -2.16
CA CYS A 404 -35.31 0.76 -1.47
C CYS A 404 -35.36 -0.53 -0.66
N ASN A 405 -35.99 -0.45 0.51
CA ASN A 405 -36.29 -1.57 1.39
C ASN A 405 -37.69 -1.43 2.02
N ALA A 406 -38.20 -2.52 2.58
CA ALA A 406 -39.56 -2.60 3.12
C ALA A 406 -39.83 -1.66 4.33
N GLY A 407 -38.76 -1.18 4.98
CA GLY A 407 -38.90 -0.25 6.12
C GLY A 407 -39.12 1.21 5.70
N ARG A 408 -39.17 1.53 4.40
CA ARG A 408 -39.40 2.89 3.91
C ARG A 408 -40.70 3.02 3.17
N PRO A 409 -41.65 3.85 3.66
CA PRO A 409 -42.96 4.01 3.02
C PRO A 409 -42.86 4.44 1.54
N SER A 410 -41.89 5.30 1.19
CA SER A 410 -41.65 5.74 -0.20
C SER A 410 -41.21 4.63 -1.15
N CYS A 411 -40.82 3.49 -0.62
CA CYS A 411 -40.41 2.31 -1.38
C CYS A 411 -41.51 1.25 -1.50
N ILE A 412 -42.67 1.48 -0.91
CA ILE A 412 -43.82 0.60 -0.95
C ILE A 412 -44.79 1.12 -2.02
N GLY A 413 -45.01 0.31 -3.04
CA GLY A 413 -45.97 0.60 -4.10
C GLY A 413 -47.41 0.16 -3.75
N PRO A 414 -48.33 0.35 -4.67
CA PRO A 414 -49.72 -0.10 -4.52
C PRO A 414 -49.81 -1.58 -4.16
N GLY A 415 -50.65 -1.90 -3.20
CA GLY A 415 -50.81 -3.30 -2.70
C GLY A 415 -49.66 -3.80 -1.82
N GLY A 416 -48.79 -2.93 -1.30
CA GLY A 416 -47.68 -3.30 -0.42
C GLY A 416 -46.45 -3.90 -1.14
N THR A 417 -46.37 -3.76 -2.44
CA THR A 417 -45.24 -4.27 -3.24
C THR A 417 -43.98 -3.40 -3.07
N LEU A 418 -42.83 -4.05 -2.87
CA LEU A 418 -41.56 -3.34 -2.77
C LEU A 418 -41.11 -2.85 -4.15
N LEU A 419 -40.88 -1.55 -4.28
CA LEU A 419 -40.39 -0.91 -5.50
C LEU A 419 -38.84 -1.04 -5.55
N SER A 420 -38.34 -2.24 -5.78
CA SER A 420 -36.91 -2.56 -5.69
C SER A 420 -36.01 -1.78 -6.67
N GLN A 421 -36.59 -1.18 -7.70
CA GLN A 421 -35.84 -0.33 -8.67
C GLN A 421 -35.78 1.15 -8.27
N GLN A 422 -36.63 1.57 -7.31
CA GLN A 422 -36.59 2.93 -6.79
C GLN A 422 -35.52 3.05 -5.71
N ARG A 423 -35.04 4.27 -5.54
CA ARG A 423 -34.11 4.63 -4.49
C ARG A 423 -34.76 5.62 -3.55
N PHE A 424 -34.41 5.52 -2.27
CA PHE A 424 -34.61 6.64 -1.37
C PHE A 424 -33.53 7.67 -1.64
N GLU A 425 -33.93 8.88 -2.00
CA GLU A 425 -32.96 9.95 -2.30
C GLU A 425 -33.37 11.24 -1.61
N THR A 426 -32.38 11.92 -1.04
CA THR A 426 -32.51 13.31 -0.65
C THR A 426 -32.24 14.21 -1.85
N PRO A 427 -32.59 15.50 -1.82
CA PRO A 427 -32.03 16.47 -2.76
C PRO A 427 -30.50 16.33 -2.86
N THR A 428 -29.94 16.67 -4.01
CA THR A 428 -28.50 16.54 -4.28
C THR A 428 -27.61 17.33 -3.34
N ALA A 429 -28.17 18.35 -2.68
CA ALA A 429 -27.49 19.20 -1.70
C ALA A 429 -28.50 19.63 -0.61
N VAL A 430 -28.58 18.86 0.45
CA VAL A 430 -29.24 19.28 1.70
C VAL A 430 -28.25 20.13 2.49
N GLN A 431 -28.55 21.36 2.74
CA GLN A 431 -27.73 22.24 3.56
C GLN A 431 -27.71 21.77 5.01
N ARG A 432 -26.52 21.64 5.60
CA ARG A 432 -26.32 21.37 7.01
C ARG A 432 -25.31 22.36 7.56
N THR A 433 -25.68 23.04 8.63
CA THR A 433 -24.79 23.99 9.33
C THR A 433 -24.80 23.68 10.80
N GLU A 434 -23.63 23.73 11.44
CA GLU A 434 -23.48 23.49 12.88
C GLU A 434 -22.55 24.52 13.51
N ILE A 435 -22.91 24.92 14.73
CA ILE A 435 -22.07 25.75 15.60
C ILE A 435 -22.06 25.03 16.98
N ALA A 436 -20.86 24.76 17.49
CA ALA A 436 -20.69 24.09 18.75
C ALA A 436 -19.52 24.69 19.55
N PRO A 437 -19.79 25.74 20.35
CA PRO A 437 -18.87 26.24 21.36
C PRO A 437 -18.75 25.26 22.51
N GLN A 438 -17.53 25.15 23.07
CA GLN A 438 -17.27 24.35 24.26
C GLN A 438 -16.37 25.07 25.27
N VAL A 439 -16.54 24.71 26.54
CA VAL A 439 -15.76 25.19 27.66
C VAL A 439 -15.23 23.99 28.44
N THR A 440 -13.92 23.94 28.66
CA THR A 440 -13.26 22.90 29.45
C THR A 440 -12.54 23.52 30.63
N ILE A 441 -12.71 22.94 31.81
CA ILE A 441 -12.18 23.49 33.10
C ILE A 441 -11.39 22.36 33.81
N PRO A 442 -10.09 22.15 33.49
CA PRO A 442 -9.31 21.14 34.20
C PRO A 442 -8.98 21.61 35.63
N LEU A 443 -9.58 20.95 36.59
CA LEU A 443 -9.38 21.18 38.02
C LEU A 443 -8.46 20.09 38.58
N ARG A 444 -7.48 20.47 39.38
CA ARG A 444 -6.57 19.54 40.05
C ARG A 444 -6.47 19.84 41.53
N TRP A 445 -6.72 18.83 42.35
CA TRP A 445 -6.51 18.89 43.81
C TRP A 445 -5.26 18.10 44.16
N GLY A 446 -4.10 18.76 43.99
CA GLY A 446 -2.80 18.13 44.18
C GLY A 446 -2.58 16.92 43.30
N PRO A 447 -1.89 15.87 43.76
CA PRO A 447 -1.71 14.61 43.03
C PRO A 447 -2.90 13.65 43.19
N TRP A 448 -3.94 14.02 43.96
CA TRP A 448 -4.97 13.10 44.41
C TRP A 448 -6.17 13.00 43.46
N LEU A 449 -6.54 14.09 42.81
CA LEU A 449 -7.75 14.13 42.04
C LEU A 449 -7.67 15.14 40.90
N GLY A 450 -7.86 14.67 39.68
CA GLY A 450 -8.13 15.49 38.51
C GLY A 450 -9.60 15.40 38.14
N VAL A 451 -10.25 16.51 37.90
CA VAL A 451 -11.63 16.60 37.42
C VAL A 451 -11.66 17.57 36.24
N THR A 452 -12.08 17.13 35.10
CA THR A 452 -12.14 17.94 33.88
C THR A 452 -13.56 17.98 33.35
N PRO A 453 -14.41 18.92 33.83
CA PRO A 453 -15.70 19.14 33.19
C PRO A 453 -15.53 19.87 31.86
N THR A 454 -16.25 19.38 30.86
CA THR A 454 -16.39 19.98 29.52
C THR A 454 -17.87 20.19 29.24
N PHE A 455 -18.27 21.38 28.86
CA PHE A 455 -19.62 21.74 28.46
C PHE A 455 -19.60 22.19 27.02
N MET A 456 -20.54 21.64 26.22
CA MET A 456 -20.72 21.98 24.81
C MET A 456 -22.19 22.30 24.55
N LEU A 457 -22.42 23.38 23.81
CA LEU A 457 -23.74 23.71 23.28
C LEU A 457 -23.70 23.56 21.75
N ARG A 458 -24.36 22.58 21.23
CA ARG A 458 -24.37 22.27 19.79
C ARG A 458 -25.70 22.71 19.18
N THR A 459 -25.66 23.51 18.14
CA THR A 459 -26.83 23.85 17.34
C THR A 459 -26.59 23.48 15.88
N THR A 460 -27.40 22.56 15.37
CA THR A 460 -27.36 22.09 13.98
C THR A 460 -28.66 22.47 13.27
N ARG A 461 -28.55 23.00 12.06
CA ARG A 461 -29.69 23.30 11.16
C ARG A 461 -29.57 22.45 9.90
N TYR A 462 -30.67 21.87 9.49
CA TYR A 462 -30.81 21.07 8.27
C TYR A 462 -31.80 21.74 7.32
N GLY A 463 -31.54 21.69 6.01
CA GLY A 463 -32.42 22.23 4.97
C GLY A 463 -33.55 21.28 4.55
N SER A 464 -33.53 20.04 5.05
CA SER A 464 -34.60 19.05 4.79
C SER A 464 -34.79 18.15 5.99
N GLN A 465 -35.97 17.54 6.12
CA GLN A 465 -36.34 16.60 7.19
C GLN A 465 -37.16 15.45 6.64
N LEU A 466 -37.41 14.43 7.48
CA LEU A 466 -38.30 13.33 7.22
C LEU A 466 -39.68 13.61 7.88
N LEU A 467 -40.76 13.52 7.10
CA LEU A 467 -42.10 13.45 7.60
C LEU A 467 -42.76 12.16 7.14
N ALA A 468 -43.14 11.31 8.09
CA ALA A 468 -43.69 9.98 7.80
C ALA A 468 -42.85 9.15 6.80
N GLY A 469 -41.48 9.25 6.91
CA GLY A 469 -40.55 8.55 6.05
C GLY A 469 -40.28 9.18 4.69
N THR A 470 -40.94 10.29 4.36
CA THR A 470 -40.76 11.05 3.12
C THR A 470 -39.87 12.29 3.37
N VAL A 471 -38.98 12.57 2.43
CA VAL A 471 -38.10 13.77 2.50
C VAL A 471 -38.91 15.00 2.11
N VAL A 472 -38.94 16.01 2.98
CA VAL A 472 -39.55 17.33 2.72
C VAL A 472 -38.51 18.45 2.86
N GLY A 473 -38.67 19.50 2.07
CA GLY A 473 -37.73 20.64 2.01
C GLY A 473 -37.85 21.62 3.16
N ASP A 474 -38.50 21.26 4.25
CA ASP A 474 -38.65 22.12 5.43
C ASP A 474 -37.41 22.05 6.33
N SER A 475 -36.99 23.20 6.83
CA SER A 475 -35.82 23.25 7.71
C SER A 475 -36.12 22.66 9.10
N LEU A 476 -35.14 21.89 9.60
CA LEU A 476 -35.15 21.33 10.94
C LEU A 476 -33.97 21.86 11.76
N ARG A 477 -34.22 22.25 13.00
CA ARG A 477 -33.18 22.69 13.94
C ARG A 477 -33.11 21.74 15.13
N ARG A 478 -31.87 21.38 15.52
CA ARG A 478 -31.54 20.66 16.74
C ARG A 478 -30.60 21.49 17.58
N THR A 479 -30.91 21.65 18.87
CA THR A 479 -29.99 22.26 19.83
C THR A 479 -29.81 21.30 20.99
N THR A 480 -28.58 20.86 21.24
CA THR A 480 -28.23 19.95 22.32
C THR A 480 -27.28 20.62 23.31
N ALA A 481 -27.48 20.34 24.58
CA ALA A 481 -26.54 20.65 25.65
C ALA A 481 -25.83 19.33 26.03
N GLU A 482 -24.52 19.35 25.98
CA GLU A 482 -23.66 18.21 26.26
C GLU A 482 -22.75 18.55 27.45
N ALA A 483 -22.62 17.66 28.43
CA ALA A 483 -21.72 17.79 29.55
C ALA A 483 -20.93 16.48 29.70
N THR A 484 -19.61 16.59 29.74
CA THR A 484 -18.73 15.48 30.07
C THR A 484 -17.88 15.83 31.25
N VAL A 485 -17.81 14.96 32.25
CA VAL A 485 -16.95 15.16 33.43
C VAL A 485 -16.00 13.97 33.52
N ASP A 486 -14.73 14.22 33.19
CA ASP A 486 -13.66 13.23 33.34
C ASP A 486 -13.07 13.37 34.76
N ILE A 487 -13.16 12.30 35.53
CA ILE A 487 -12.67 12.19 36.88
C ILE A 487 -11.52 11.20 36.93
N ARG A 488 -10.33 11.68 37.26
CA ARG A 488 -9.10 10.89 37.38
C ARG A 488 -8.69 10.82 38.85
N PRO A 489 -9.07 9.76 39.57
CA PRO A 489 -8.53 9.49 40.89
C PRO A 489 -7.01 9.25 40.85
N PRO A 490 -6.30 9.21 41.98
CA PRO A 490 -4.87 9.00 41.98
C PRO A 490 -4.50 7.64 41.36
N SER A 491 -3.54 7.66 40.47
CA SER A 491 -2.94 6.44 39.96
C SER A 491 -2.03 5.84 41.01
N LEU A 492 -2.21 4.57 41.34
CA LEU A 492 -1.34 3.81 42.23
C LEU A 492 -0.19 3.23 41.43
N ALA A 493 1.04 3.35 41.93
CA ALA A 493 2.21 2.78 41.28
C ALA A 493 3.10 2.06 42.30
N ARG A 494 3.56 0.91 41.93
CA ARG A 494 4.59 0.17 42.67
C ARG A 494 5.76 -0.15 41.76
N VAL A 495 6.96 0.14 42.27
CA VAL A 495 8.21 -0.13 41.56
C VAL A 495 8.99 -1.21 42.32
N TRP A 496 9.52 -2.17 41.58
CA TRP A 496 10.43 -3.21 42.09
C TRP A 496 11.74 -3.12 41.33
N GLU A 497 12.83 -3.15 42.05
CA GLU A 497 14.17 -3.19 41.49
C GLU A 497 14.73 -4.60 41.64
N ARG A 498 15.24 -5.13 40.53
CA ARG A 498 15.98 -6.39 40.47
C ARG A 498 17.39 -6.09 39.93
N PRO A 499 18.38 -6.96 40.12
CA PRO A 499 19.77 -6.66 39.71
C PRO A 499 19.92 -6.26 38.25
N THR A 500 19.09 -6.76 37.35
CA THR A 500 19.19 -6.53 35.89
C THR A 500 17.98 -5.80 35.31
N SER A 501 16.96 -5.48 36.10
CA SER A 501 15.72 -4.88 35.58
C SER A 501 14.91 -4.15 36.64
N LYS A 502 14.21 -3.08 36.23
CA LYS A 502 13.23 -2.38 37.05
C LYS A 502 11.83 -2.66 36.49
N TRP A 503 10.91 -2.93 37.41
CA TRP A 503 9.52 -3.20 37.08
C TRP A 503 8.62 -2.15 37.70
N LYS A 504 7.62 -1.71 36.97
CA LYS A 504 6.62 -0.77 37.46
C LYS A 504 5.22 -1.29 37.13
N HIS A 505 4.38 -1.47 38.13
CA HIS A 505 2.96 -1.73 37.98
C HIS A 505 2.18 -0.47 38.30
N THR A 506 1.25 -0.09 37.45
CA THR A 506 0.32 1.04 37.68
C THR A 506 -1.11 0.55 37.68
N ILE A 507 -1.94 1.17 38.52
CA ILE A 507 -3.39 1.01 38.56
C ILE A 507 -3.98 2.40 38.36
N GLU A 508 -4.70 2.60 37.29
CA GLU A 508 -5.21 3.88 36.83
C GLU A 508 -6.74 3.82 36.77
N PRO A 509 -7.45 4.20 37.84
CA PRO A 509 -8.90 4.30 37.84
C PRO A 509 -9.36 5.50 37.03
N GLU A 510 -10.50 5.36 36.35
CA GLU A 510 -11.16 6.45 35.63
C GLU A 510 -12.67 6.39 35.81
N VAL A 511 -13.30 7.55 35.85
CA VAL A 511 -14.75 7.71 35.85
C VAL A 511 -15.09 8.87 34.93
N VAL A 512 -15.95 8.60 33.95
CA VAL A 512 -16.41 9.58 32.95
C VAL A 512 -17.93 9.66 33.03
N TYR A 513 -18.45 10.79 33.45
CA TYR A 513 -19.86 11.12 33.38
C TYR A 513 -20.16 11.79 32.04
N HIS A 514 -21.20 11.34 31.35
CA HIS A 514 -21.62 11.91 30.08
C HIS A 514 -23.12 12.17 30.07
N PHE A 515 -23.49 13.38 29.69
CA PHE A 515 -24.87 13.84 29.63
C PHE A 515 -25.11 14.58 28.33
N VAL A 516 -26.17 14.20 27.63
CA VAL A 516 -26.67 14.87 26.43
C VAL A 516 -28.19 15.07 26.58
N ASN A 517 -28.63 16.26 26.31
CA ASN A 517 -30.06 16.58 26.31
C ASN A 517 -30.40 17.54 25.16
N GLY A 518 -31.65 17.54 24.71
CA GLY A 518 -32.14 18.42 23.65
C GLY A 518 -32.36 17.72 22.29
N VAL A 519 -32.12 16.42 22.23
CA VAL A 519 -32.50 15.66 21.03
C VAL A 519 -33.99 15.37 21.07
N HIS A 520 -34.75 16.12 20.29
CA HIS A 520 -36.18 15.94 20.12
C HIS A 520 -36.46 15.60 18.66
N ARG A 521 -37.53 14.85 18.39
CA ARG A 521 -37.99 14.48 17.02
C ARG A 521 -36.91 13.74 16.22
N PHE A 522 -36.22 12.81 16.86
CA PHE A 522 -35.14 12.03 16.26
C PHE A 522 -35.54 11.36 14.94
N GLU A 523 -36.80 10.94 14.82
CA GLU A 523 -37.39 10.34 13.63
C GLU A 523 -37.43 11.27 12.41
N ARG A 524 -37.31 12.58 12.61
CA ARG A 524 -37.31 13.57 11.53
C ARG A 524 -35.94 13.82 10.92
N PHE A 525 -34.85 13.43 11.59
CA PHE A 525 -33.51 13.64 11.05
C PHE A 525 -33.18 12.62 9.97
N ILE A 526 -32.74 13.12 8.82
CA ILE A 526 -32.12 12.30 7.78
C ILE A 526 -30.70 12.00 8.26
N ARG A 527 -30.34 10.73 8.36
CA ARG A 527 -29.04 10.29 8.86
C ARG A 527 -28.04 10.31 7.72
N PHE A 528 -27.04 11.20 7.81
CA PHE A 528 -25.94 11.31 6.85
C PHE A 528 -24.64 10.75 7.41
N ASP A 529 -24.36 10.98 8.70
CA ASP A 529 -23.17 10.50 9.41
C ASP A 529 -23.47 10.32 10.92
N GLU A 530 -22.43 10.22 11.74
CA GLU A 530 -22.54 10.03 13.20
C GLU A 530 -23.22 11.21 13.93
N ASN A 531 -23.19 12.42 13.37
CA ASN A 531 -23.81 13.59 14.02
C ASN A 531 -25.33 13.39 14.19
N GLU A 532 -26.00 12.75 13.25
CA GLU A 532 -27.44 12.49 13.32
C GLU A 532 -27.76 11.26 14.19
N THR A 533 -26.76 10.52 14.64
CA THR A 533 -26.95 9.40 15.58
C THR A 533 -26.90 9.82 17.05
N LEU A 534 -26.56 11.08 17.33
CA LEU A 534 -26.56 11.63 18.68
C LEU A 534 -27.94 11.53 19.31
N THR A 535 -28.01 10.99 20.52
CA THR A 535 -29.24 10.80 21.29
C THR A 535 -29.11 11.40 22.67
N ASN A 536 -30.23 11.69 23.32
CA ASN A 536 -30.20 12.03 24.73
C ASN A 536 -29.56 10.88 25.52
N THR A 537 -28.61 11.21 26.40
CA THR A 537 -27.97 10.21 27.25
C THR A 537 -27.69 10.78 28.63
N ASN A 538 -27.70 9.94 29.63
CA ASN A 538 -27.29 10.22 30.98
C ASN A 538 -26.64 8.97 31.54
N GLU A 539 -25.32 8.96 31.50
CA GLU A 539 -24.53 7.77 31.80
C GLU A 539 -23.24 8.09 32.53
N VAL A 540 -22.72 7.09 33.24
CA VAL A 540 -21.39 7.11 33.79
C VAL A 540 -20.65 5.86 33.35
N GLU A 541 -19.46 6.07 32.76
CA GLU A 541 -18.49 5.03 32.50
C GLU A 541 -17.47 5.01 33.64
N TYR A 542 -17.19 3.82 34.16
CA TYR A 542 -16.16 3.63 35.15
C TYR A 542 -15.25 2.46 34.74
N GLY A 543 -13.98 2.62 35.01
CA GLY A 543 -12.98 1.66 34.59
C GLY A 543 -11.70 1.70 35.39
N ILE A 544 -10.92 0.66 35.22
CA ILE A 544 -9.57 0.53 35.79
C ILE A 544 -8.66 0.03 34.69
N THR A 545 -7.56 0.74 34.48
CA THR A 545 -6.47 0.28 33.61
C THR A 545 -5.28 -0.11 34.48
N GLN A 546 -4.79 -1.32 34.30
CA GLN A 546 -3.57 -1.81 34.94
C GLN A 546 -2.48 -1.96 33.90
N ARG A 547 -1.26 -1.49 34.20
CA ARG A 547 -0.12 -1.59 33.30
C ARG A 547 1.10 -2.12 34.03
N LEU A 548 1.82 -2.99 33.34
CA LEU A 548 3.09 -3.54 33.83
C LEU A 548 4.19 -3.14 32.86
N TYR A 549 5.17 -2.41 33.38
CA TYR A 549 6.34 -1.97 32.63
C TYR A 549 7.59 -2.71 33.11
N ARG A 550 8.52 -2.91 32.19
CA ARG A 550 9.87 -3.40 32.47
C ARG A 550 10.90 -2.50 31.83
N ARG A 551 11.93 -2.14 32.57
CA ARG A 551 13.13 -1.47 32.08
C ARG A 551 14.35 -2.37 32.34
N THR A 552 15.18 -2.59 31.32
CA THR A 552 16.40 -3.40 31.41
C THR A 552 17.60 -2.48 31.13
N GLY A 553 18.52 -2.35 32.11
CA GLY A 553 19.64 -1.41 31.99
C GLY A 553 19.19 0.05 31.81
N ASP A 554 19.83 0.77 30.88
CA ASP A 554 19.52 2.16 30.53
C ASP A 554 18.53 2.31 29.39
N ASP A 555 17.96 1.21 28.90
CA ASP A 555 16.98 1.23 27.83
C ASP A 555 15.66 1.91 28.23
N GLN A 556 14.87 2.29 27.23
CA GLN A 556 13.52 2.79 27.44
C GLN A 556 12.66 1.72 28.10
N ALA A 557 11.73 2.13 28.98
CA ALA A 557 10.82 1.19 29.61
C ALA A 557 9.77 0.66 28.63
N ASP A 558 9.67 -0.65 28.53
CA ASP A 558 8.68 -1.34 27.71
C ASP A 558 7.41 -1.61 28.51
N GLU A 559 6.24 -1.32 27.94
CA GLU A 559 4.95 -1.79 28.43
C GLU A 559 4.77 -3.25 28.03
N LEU A 560 4.74 -4.14 29.04
CA LEU A 560 4.59 -5.57 28.82
C LEU A 560 3.14 -6.03 28.84
N ILE A 561 2.33 -5.45 29.71
CA ILE A 561 0.92 -5.80 29.90
C ILE A 561 0.14 -4.50 30.09
N SER A 562 -0.97 -4.38 29.37
CA SER A 562 -2.02 -3.40 29.63
C SER A 562 -3.34 -4.17 29.75
N TRP A 563 -4.06 -3.95 30.84
CA TRP A 563 -5.37 -4.56 31.10
C TRP A 563 -6.36 -3.49 31.51
N ARG A 564 -7.38 -3.27 30.69
CA ARG A 564 -8.48 -2.35 30.96
C ARG A 564 -9.76 -3.13 31.20
N VAL A 565 -10.48 -2.78 32.28
CA VAL A 565 -11.83 -3.25 32.56
C VAL A 565 -12.73 -2.04 32.72
N ALA A 566 -13.83 -2.00 31.98
CA ALA A 566 -14.74 -0.84 32.03
C ALA A 566 -16.20 -1.29 31.85
N GLN A 567 -17.12 -0.50 32.43
CA GLN A 567 -18.55 -0.69 32.32
C GLN A 567 -19.27 0.65 32.35
N LYS A 568 -20.43 0.77 31.69
CA LYS A 568 -21.32 1.92 31.78
C LYS A 568 -22.54 1.63 32.65
N TYR A 569 -22.94 2.64 33.41
CA TYR A 569 -24.23 2.69 34.08
C TYR A 569 -25.10 3.76 33.44
N TYR A 570 -26.28 3.42 33.03
CA TYR A 570 -27.27 4.32 32.44
C TYR A 570 -28.29 4.74 33.50
N PHE A 571 -28.35 6.05 33.82
CA PHE A 571 -29.37 6.58 34.71
C PHE A 571 -30.78 6.48 34.08
N ASP A 572 -30.85 6.68 32.77
CA ASP A 572 -32.05 6.34 31.96
C ASP A 572 -31.83 5.01 31.24
N PRO A 573 -32.52 3.93 31.65
CA PRO A 573 -32.37 2.62 31.03
C PRO A 573 -32.87 2.56 29.57
N THR A 574 -33.67 3.53 29.13
CA THR A 574 -34.17 3.61 27.74
C THR A 574 -33.10 4.15 26.80
N PHE A 575 -32.04 4.73 27.36
CA PHE A 575 -30.95 5.31 26.58
C PHE A 575 -31.46 6.32 25.54
N GLY A 576 -32.25 7.28 26.03
CA GLY A 576 -32.75 8.38 25.25
C GLY A 576 -34.01 8.11 24.39
N GLY A 577 -34.48 6.86 24.28
CA GLY A 577 -35.72 6.50 23.61
C GLY A 577 -36.00 7.19 22.28
N ALA A 578 -34.96 7.40 21.47
CA ALA A 578 -35.00 8.36 20.37
C ALA A 578 -35.85 7.93 19.18
N LEU A 579 -35.89 6.63 18.86
CA LEU A 579 -36.71 6.13 17.74
C LEU A 579 -38.13 5.75 18.20
N VAL A 580 -38.21 5.08 19.32
CA VAL A 580 -39.50 4.67 19.90
C VAL A 580 -39.48 5.02 21.38
N ARG A 581 -40.48 5.72 21.84
CA ARG A 581 -40.60 6.13 23.25
C ARG A 581 -40.59 4.90 24.16
N GLY A 582 -39.73 4.91 25.18
CA GLY A 582 -39.57 3.83 26.13
C GLY A 582 -38.77 2.62 25.63
N GLN A 583 -38.21 2.71 24.43
CA GLN A 583 -37.29 1.73 23.90
C GLN A 583 -35.92 2.31 23.67
N ARG A 584 -34.93 1.45 23.56
CA ARG A 584 -33.57 1.84 23.24
C ARG A 584 -33.36 2.01 21.75
N ASN A 585 -32.53 2.99 21.35
CA ASN A 585 -32.02 3.10 20.00
C ASN A 585 -31.08 1.94 19.68
N VAL A 586 -31.38 1.24 18.58
CA VAL A 586 -30.51 0.20 18.07
C VAL A 586 -29.77 0.74 16.85
N PHE A 587 -28.47 1.00 17.00
CA PHE A 587 -27.58 1.26 15.88
C PHE A 587 -26.82 -0.01 15.57
N GLN A 588 -26.78 -0.41 14.30
CA GLN A 588 -26.12 -1.65 13.91
C GLN A 588 -24.61 -1.64 14.19
N ALA A 589 -24.21 -2.64 14.83
CA ALA A 589 -23.02 -3.49 14.85
C ALA A 589 -21.61 -2.92 14.66
N MET A 590 -21.37 -1.73 14.20
CA MET A 590 -20.01 -1.14 14.27
C MET A 590 -19.58 -0.95 15.72
N ASP A 591 -20.52 -0.74 16.63
CA ASP A 591 -20.27 -0.59 18.06
C ASP A 591 -19.81 -1.88 18.75
N SER A 592 -20.09 -3.06 18.19
CA SER A 592 -19.60 -4.32 18.75
C SER A 592 -18.07 -4.43 18.69
N ILE A 593 -17.43 -3.74 17.76
CA ILE A 593 -15.97 -3.67 17.64
C ILE A 593 -15.41 -2.67 18.64
N THR A 594 -16.22 -1.73 19.13
CA THR A 594 -15.80 -0.63 20.02
C THR A 594 -16.00 -0.90 21.51
N GLY A 595 -16.70 -1.96 21.90
CA GLY A 595 -16.67 -2.42 23.27
C GLY A 595 -17.97 -2.35 24.06
N TYR A 596 -19.08 -1.83 23.54
CA TYR A 596 -20.35 -1.75 24.29
C TYR A 596 -21.53 -2.26 23.45
N ALA A 597 -21.33 -3.35 22.71
CA ALA A 597 -22.34 -3.90 21.82
C ALA A 597 -23.47 -4.59 22.58
N PHE A 598 -24.60 -3.97 22.61
CA PHE A 598 -25.84 -4.63 23.01
C PHE A 598 -27.02 -4.07 22.23
N ALA A 599 -27.91 -4.90 21.78
CA ALA A 599 -29.06 -4.52 20.98
C ALA A 599 -30.28 -5.29 21.47
N ASP A 600 -30.96 -4.78 22.51
CA ASP A 600 -32.21 -5.35 23.00
C ASP A 600 -32.94 -4.47 24.01
N THR A 601 -33.56 -5.08 24.98
CA THR A 601 -34.39 -4.42 26.00
C THR A 601 -33.62 -3.34 26.78
N PRO A 602 -34.31 -2.28 27.25
CA PRO A 602 -33.76 -1.26 28.11
C PRO A 602 -33.03 -1.85 29.33
N ARG A 603 -31.87 -1.33 29.68
CA ARG A 603 -31.03 -1.81 30.79
C ARG A 603 -30.26 -0.70 31.46
N ARG A 604 -29.91 -0.89 32.72
CA ARG A 604 -29.08 0.08 33.46
C ARG A 604 -27.58 -0.15 33.29
N TYR A 605 -27.14 -1.38 33.01
CA TYR A 605 -25.73 -1.71 32.88
C TYR A 605 -25.39 -2.14 31.46
N SER A 606 -24.33 -1.59 30.93
CA SER A 606 -23.71 -2.12 29.69
C SER A 606 -23.07 -3.49 29.94
N PRO A 607 -22.71 -4.23 28.92
CA PRO A 607 -21.73 -5.30 29.07
C PRO A 607 -20.47 -4.80 29.77
N LEU A 608 -19.85 -5.69 30.59
CA LEU A 608 -18.50 -5.46 31.12
C LEU A 608 -17.49 -5.76 30.00
N VAL A 609 -16.63 -4.79 29.70
CA VAL A 609 -15.60 -4.91 28.68
C VAL A 609 -14.25 -5.12 29.36
N SER A 610 -13.56 -6.18 28.99
CA SER A 610 -12.19 -6.47 29.42
C SER A 610 -11.29 -6.50 28.19
N ASP A 611 -10.25 -5.71 28.17
CA ASP A 611 -9.26 -5.57 27.10
C ASP A 611 -7.87 -5.79 27.68
N VAL A 612 -7.19 -6.86 27.21
CA VAL A 612 -5.84 -7.26 27.69
C VAL A 612 -4.90 -7.24 26.50
N ARG A 613 -3.82 -6.52 26.63
CA ARG A 613 -2.71 -6.54 25.69
C ARG A 613 -1.42 -6.98 26.38
N ILE A 614 -0.70 -7.92 25.77
CA ILE A 614 0.54 -8.50 26.30
C ILE A 614 1.61 -8.44 25.21
N THR A 615 2.69 -7.69 25.45
CA THR A 615 3.74 -7.46 24.45
C THR A 615 5.15 -7.74 25.07
N PRO A 616 5.51 -8.96 25.38
CA PRO A 616 6.80 -9.28 26.00
C PRO A 616 7.93 -9.27 24.95
N GLY A 617 8.66 -8.15 24.86
CA GLY A 617 9.93 -8.10 24.12
C GLY A 617 9.84 -8.17 22.59
N GLY A 618 8.76 -7.69 21.98
CA GLY A 618 8.67 -7.49 20.52
C GLY A 618 8.55 -8.75 19.66
N ARG A 619 8.67 -9.95 20.24
CA ARG A 619 8.49 -11.24 19.53
C ARG A 619 7.07 -11.80 19.63
N TYR A 620 6.35 -11.40 20.63
CA TYR A 620 5.00 -11.83 20.94
C TYR A 620 4.12 -10.60 21.17
N ASP A 621 2.97 -10.57 20.55
CA ASP A 621 1.94 -9.55 20.75
C ASP A 621 0.61 -10.29 20.83
N ALA A 622 -0.04 -10.21 21.99
CA ALA A 622 -1.32 -10.84 22.25
C ALA A 622 -2.32 -9.79 22.68
N GLU A 623 -3.45 -9.74 22.00
CA GLU A 623 -4.60 -8.91 22.35
C GLU A 623 -5.79 -9.84 22.62
N PHE A 624 -6.44 -9.65 23.74
CA PHE A 624 -7.61 -10.40 24.13
C PHE A 624 -8.69 -9.45 24.62
N ARG A 625 -9.81 -9.46 23.95
CA ARG A 625 -10.98 -8.65 24.28
C ARG A 625 -12.17 -9.53 24.58
N LEU A 626 -12.85 -9.24 25.66
CA LEU A 626 -14.02 -9.97 26.12
C LEU A 626 -15.12 -9.01 26.54
N GLU A 627 -16.35 -9.26 26.11
CA GLU A 627 -17.54 -8.58 26.58
C GLU A 627 -18.43 -9.58 27.31
N TYR A 628 -18.72 -9.29 28.57
CA TYR A 628 -19.63 -10.07 29.41
C TYR A 628 -20.91 -9.29 29.70
N ASP A 629 -22.04 -9.84 29.32
CA ASP A 629 -23.36 -9.27 29.58
C ASP A 629 -23.89 -9.76 30.92
N PRO A 630 -23.93 -8.93 31.99
CA PRO A 630 -24.40 -9.33 33.30
C PRO A 630 -25.90 -9.60 33.33
N ALA A 631 -26.71 -8.93 32.49
CA ALA A 631 -28.14 -9.14 32.42
C ALA A 631 -28.51 -10.52 31.87
N ARG A 632 -27.66 -11.10 31.04
CA ARG A 632 -27.85 -12.43 30.45
C ARG A 632 -26.91 -13.49 31.05
N SER A 633 -25.99 -13.09 31.90
CA SER A 633 -24.93 -13.95 32.44
C SER A 633 -24.15 -14.69 31.37
N LYS A 634 -23.84 -14.01 30.26
CA LYS A 634 -23.17 -14.60 29.09
C LYS A 634 -22.07 -13.72 28.54
N VAL A 635 -21.03 -14.38 28.01
CA VAL A 635 -20.04 -13.73 27.16
C VAL A 635 -20.66 -13.50 25.79
N THR A 636 -20.71 -12.26 25.36
CA THR A 636 -21.31 -11.84 24.09
C THR A 636 -20.30 -11.74 22.97
N THR A 637 -19.11 -11.24 23.27
CA THR A 637 -18.04 -11.06 22.29
C THR A 637 -16.72 -11.58 22.84
N VAL A 638 -15.97 -12.27 22.00
CA VAL A 638 -14.57 -12.64 22.25
C VAL A 638 -13.79 -12.31 20.99
N ASP A 639 -12.74 -11.52 21.16
CA ASP A 639 -11.78 -11.21 20.11
C ASP A 639 -10.38 -11.52 20.64
N THR A 640 -9.65 -12.34 19.89
CA THR A 640 -8.29 -12.76 20.25
C THR A 640 -7.38 -12.57 19.05
N LEU A 641 -6.30 -11.85 19.24
CA LEU A 641 -5.25 -11.69 18.24
C LEU A 641 -3.92 -12.08 18.88
N LEU A 642 -3.26 -13.08 18.33
CA LEU A 642 -1.94 -13.52 18.76
C LEU A 642 -0.98 -13.44 17.58
N LYS A 643 0.05 -12.62 17.69
CA LYS A 643 1.16 -12.53 16.75
C LYS A 643 2.42 -13.06 17.41
N MET A 644 3.08 -13.99 16.76
CA MET A 644 4.29 -14.64 17.24
C MET A 644 5.38 -14.60 16.17
N ARG A 645 6.61 -14.31 16.59
CA ARG A 645 7.83 -14.43 15.79
C ARG A 645 8.84 -15.28 16.55
N PRO A 646 8.60 -16.61 16.66
CA PRO A 646 9.47 -17.50 17.42
C PRO A 646 10.91 -17.50 16.89
N TYR A 647 11.05 -17.37 15.57
CA TYR A 647 12.31 -17.16 14.87
C TYR A 647 12.23 -15.93 14.00
N ARG A 648 13.38 -15.40 13.60
CA ARG A 648 13.47 -14.18 12.80
C ARG A 648 12.70 -14.29 11.47
N GLU A 649 12.75 -15.48 10.88
CA GLU A 649 12.15 -15.78 9.58
C GLU A 649 10.72 -16.31 9.69
N LEU A 650 10.24 -16.69 10.86
CA LEU A 650 8.92 -17.31 11.04
C LEU A 650 7.98 -16.38 11.78
N SER A 651 6.87 -16.03 11.14
CA SER A 651 5.76 -15.27 11.74
C SER A 651 4.49 -16.12 11.74
N VAL A 652 3.78 -16.12 12.86
CA VAL A 652 2.49 -16.78 13.01
C VAL A 652 1.51 -15.76 13.57
N THR A 653 0.38 -15.59 12.89
CA THR A 653 -0.73 -14.79 13.39
C THR A 653 -1.96 -15.69 13.53
N LEU A 654 -2.52 -15.73 14.72
CA LEU A 654 -3.79 -16.37 15.04
C LEU A 654 -4.77 -15.27 15.44
N ALA A 655 -5.91 -15.22 14.77
CA ALA A 655 -7.00 -14.33 15.14
C ALA A 655 -8.29 -15.14 15.29
N GLN A 656 -9.05 -14.89 16.35
CA GLN A 656 -10.37 -15.44 16.55
C GLN A 656 -11.34 -14.32 16.88
N PHE A 657 -12.47 -14.29 16.20
CA PHE A 657 -13.56 -13.38 16.50
C PHE A 657 -14.84 -14.17 16.69
N SER A 658 -15.46 -14.04 17.86
CA SER A 658 -16.72 -14.70 18.20
C SER A 658 -17.73 -13.68 18.70
N LEU A 659 -18.86 -13.59 18.04
CA LEU A 659 -20.02 -12.77 18.41
C LEU A 659 -21.22 -13.68 18.68
N ARG A 660 -21.73 -13.64 19.92
CA ARG A 660 -22.88 -14.43 20.38
C ARG A 660 -24.06 -13.51 20.70
N SER A 661 -24.43 -12.63 19.80
CA SER A 661 -25.50 -11.68 20.07
C SER A 661 -26.91 -12.25 19.77
N ASN A 662 -27.96 -11.46 20.04
CA ASN A 662 -29.34 -11.84 19.82
C ASN A 662 -29.62 -12.00 18.31
N ALA A 663 -30.17 -13.17 17.93
CA ALA A 663 -30.32 -13.62 16.54
C ALA A 663 -31.17 -12.70 15.64
N VAL A 664 -31.94 -11.77 16.22
CA VAL A 664 -32.89 -10.92 15.47
C VAL A 664 -32.19 -9.74 14.78
N LEU A 665 -31.11 -9.20 15.37
CA LEU A 665 -30.51 -7.94 14.92
C LEU A 665 -29.06 -8.07 14.49
N GLN A 666 -28.35 -9.11 14.92
CA GLN A 666 -26.93 -9.32 14.56
C GLN A 666 -26.69 -10.81 14.28
N PRO A 667 -26.17 -11.17 13.09
CA PRO A 667 -25.79 -12.53 12.82
C PRO A 667 -24.69 -12.98 13.77
N GLN A 668 -24.87 -14.12 14.42
CA GLN A 668 -23.82 -14.72 15.23
C GLN A 668 -22.66 -15.13 14.31
N SER A 669 -21.45 -14.90 14.75
CA SER A 669 -20.23 -15.26 14.03
C SER A 669 -19.23 -15.94 14.95
N ASN A 670 -18.48 -16.90 14.44
CA ASN A 670 -17.33 -17.47 15.12
C ASN A 670 -16.29 -17.89 14.08
N GLN A 671 -15.30 -17.04 13.90
CA GLN A 671 -14.31 -17.19 12.84
C GLN A 671 -12.90 -17.29 13.44
N VAL A 672 -12.11 -18.19 12.88
CA VAL A 672 -10.70 -18.34 13.19
C VAL A 672 -9.90 -18.09 11.91
N ARG A 673 -8.87 -17.26 12.03
CA ARG A 673 -7.92 -17.00 10.97
C ARG A 673 -6.51 -17.33 11.44
N VAL A 674 -5.79 -18.08 10.62
CA VAL A 674 -4.37 -18.39 10.85
C VAL A 674 -3.58 -17.92 9.64
N VAL A 675 -2.48 -17.22 9.90
CA VAL A 675 -1.53 -16.84 8.86
C VAL A 675 -0.13 -17.24 9.34
N VAL A 676 0.55 -18.04 8.54
CA VAL A 676 1.93 -18.43 8.77
C VAL A 676 2.78 -17.85 7.66
N GLY A 677 3.76 -17.05 8.00
CA GLY A 677 4.71 -16.45 7.08
C GLY A 677 6.12 -16.93 7.38
N TYR A 678 6.87 -17.25 6.34
CA TYR A 678 8.29 -17.59 6.42
C TYR A 678 9.10 -16.66 5.52
N GLY A 679 10.21 -16.14 6.02
CA GLY A 679 11.08 -15.23 5.32
C GLY A 679 10.82 -13.73 5.61
N GLU A 680 11.74 -12.89 5.19
CA GLU A 680 11.64 -11.42 5.29
C GLU A 680 11.55 -10.84 3.88
N MET A 681 10.51 -10.04 3.56
CA MET A 681 10.29 -9.46 2.22
C MET A 681 11.49 -8.65 1.69
N ASN A 682 12.34 -8.11 2.57
CA ASN A 682 13.48 -7.27 2.22
C ASN A 682 14.82 -8.02 2.19
N ARG A 683 14.81 -9.35 2.37
CA ARG A 683 16.01 -10.18 2.36
C ARG A 683 15.94 -11.26 1.28
N ARG A 684 17.13 -11.60 0.75
CA ARG A 684 17.26 -12.73 -0.18
C ARG A 684 16.96 -14.03 0.55
N GLY A 685 16.11 -14.86 -0.04
CA GLY A 685 15.74 -16.16 0.49
C GLY A 685 14.33 -16.54 0.05
N TRP A 686 13.88 -17.68 0.53
CA TRP A 686 12.52 -18.13 0.33
C TRP A 686 11.57 -17.29 1.18
N ASN A 687 10.55 -16.73 0.54
CA ASN A 687 9.44 -16.06 1.20
C ASN A 687 8.16 -16.81 0.88
N ALA A 688 7.46 -17.26 1.90
CA ALA A 688 6.20 -17.97 1.74
C ALA A 688 5.19 -17.49 2.79
N ALA A 689 3.93 -17.36 2.42
CA ALA A 689 2.85 -17.09 3.33
C ALA A 689 1.67 -18.03 3.06
N LEU A 690 1.16 -18.64 4.12
CA LEU A 690 -0.01 -19.49 4.09
C LEU A 690 -1.05 -18.88 5.04
N GLY A 691 -2.25 -18.60 4.53
CA GLY A 691 -3.33 -18.07 5.34
C GLY A 691 -4.63 -18.79 5.05
N PHE A 692 -5.35 -19.16 6.11
CA PHE A 692 -6.67 -19.71 6.01
C PHE A 692 -7.62 -19.07 7.02
N SER A 693 -8.89 -18.95 6.64
CA SER A 693 -9.96 -18.48 7.51
C SER A 693 -11.06 -19.54 7.55
N TYR A 694 -11.44 -19.95 8.73
CA TYR A 694 -12.42 -20.98 8.96
C TYR A 694 -13.58 -20.43 9.78
N ASP A 695 -14.79 -20.66 9.31
CA ASP A 695 -16.01 -20.36 10.07
C ASP A 695 -16.39 -21.58 10.91
N LEU A 696 -16.13 -21.48 12.22
CA LEU A 696 -16.40 -22.56 13.19
C LEU A 696 -17.89 -22.87 13.34
N ARG A 697 -18.75 -21.95 12.95
CA ARG A 697 -20.18 -22.11 13.09
C ARG A 697 -20.84 -22.77 11.88
N GLN A 698 -20.39 -22.36 10.70
CA GLN A 698 -20.89 -22.90 9.44
C GLN A 698 -20.11 -24.12 8.97
N GLY A 699 -18.97 -24.41 9.61
CA GLY A 699 -18.18 -25.59 9.34
C GLY A 699 -17.48 -25.60 7.98
N PHE A 700 -17.16 -24.41 7.42
CA PHE A 700 -16.50 -24.36 6.13
C PHE A 700 -15.28 -23.42 6.09
N LEU A 701 -14.37 -23.75 5.20
CA LEU A 701 -13.18 -22.95 4.91
C LEU A 701 -13.54 -21.81 3.95
N GLN A 702 -13.45 -20.57 4.43
CA GLN A 702 -13.82 -19.40 3.65
C GLN A 702 -12.83 -19.11 2.52
N LYS A 703 -11.52 -19.27 2.76
CA LYS A 703 -10.49 -19.08 1.74
C LYS A 703 -9.13 -19.63 2.17
N ASP A 704 -8.46 -20.28 1.24
CA ASP A 704 -7.05 -20.67 1.33
C ASP A 704 -6.23 -19.78 0.38
N ARG A 705 -5.13 -19.22 0.86
CA ARG A 705 -4.20 -18.43 0.04
C ARG A 705 -2.77 -18.86 0.30
N LYS A 706 -2.12 -19.27 -0.79
CA LYS A 706 -0.68 -19.55 -0.82
C LYS A 706 0.00 -18.50 -1.68
N SER A 707 1.02 -17.85 -1.17
CA SER A 707 1.95 -17.07 -1.97
C SER A 707 3.38 -17.49 -1.64
N VAL A 708 4.13 -17.78 -2.68
CA VAL A 708 5.57 -18.08 -2.62
C VAL A 708 6.25 -17.10 -3.55
N VAL A 709 7.22 -16.36 -3.05
CA VAL A 709 8.01 -15.39 -3.81
C VAL A 709 9.49 -15.71 -3.69
#